data_a6c84ed041529583daf163f0634f51c5
#
_entry.id   a6c84ed041529583daf163f0634f51c5
#
_cell.length_a   1.000
_cell.length_b   1.000
_cell.length_c   1.000
_cell.angle_alpha   90.00
_cell.angle_beta   90.00
_cell.angle_gamma   90.00
#
_symmetry.space_group_name_H-M   'P 1'
#
loop_
_entity.id
_entity.type
_entity.pdbx_description
1 polymer ?
#
loop_
_entity_poly.entity_id
_entity_poly.type
_entity_poly.pdbx_seq_one_letter_code
_entity_poly.pdbx_strand_id
1 'polypeptide(L)'
;MKLKNYIYGQWSEGSGEEIPLYNAVNGELVAISDTGGIDYQQALDYGRTVGYKNLSSMTFYDRGEMLKKVALYLLERKKKYYELSYKTGATHADSWVDIEGGFGTFFTYSGLAKRMLPNTPFWVDGDTQKISANGTFIGTHILTPSEGVSVQINAYNFPVWGMMEKLSTSLLAGVPSIVKPATPGSYLTNAVFTDMIESGILPEGAIQLVCGEPGNMLDYVQDGDSVLFTGSARTGKKLKSLPSVSTNAVRFNMEADSLNCSILGLDAKPGTPEFDLFIKEVRNEITTKAGQKCTAIRRIIVPENLVDEVQNALGKALDQTKIGNPLNRETRMGSLVGKQQYEEVLKNVNLLKAETELIYDGQHELLDASYESGSFMSPKIFYNDKPFEKNISHDVEAFGPVSTLMPYRDAEEAAALAKRGKGSLVGSIVSNDEKFVAETSWKMASQHGRIFVLNRDSAKESTGHGSPLPTLMHGGPGRAGGGEEMGGLNGLHFFLQKTAIQGSPDMLSAITKVYQQGATQNFSDRHPFRKFFEEVEIGDSLETAGRTVTEADIVNFSNVSWDHFYAHTDSTSLNGTIFDKTVAHGYFILSAAAGLFVSGKKGPVIANYGLENASFFKPVYAGDTITVYLTAKEKINKGVKGRNIPSGVVKWLVEVVNQRDEIVCVATILTLVAKQSPFLELNAKEIQKRLNGLADCTERKFGEMTPQMMVEHLEEVMRNGFSKLDPSDFPEIPAEKMELLQDWIYTDQKIRPGAKYPMLAEGEMPTLRFKNLAQAKENLMQTLKEYLIYYRENPDAEHFHPRFGTLNKEMMELFHRKHFTHHFEQFGL
;
A
#
# COMPACT_ATOMS: atom_id res chain seq x y z
N MET A 1 -33.58 -3.11 11.65
CA MET A 1 -32.37 -2.83 12.48
C MET A 1 -32.08 -1.35 12.41
N LYS A 2 -31.86 -0.64 13.55
CA LYS A 2 -31.38 0.75 13.54
C LYS A 2 -29.85 0.77 13.43
N LEU A 3 -29.30 1.50 12.48
CA LEU A 3 -27.85 1.67 12.32
C LEU A 3 -27.31 2.59 13.41
N LYS A 4 -26.17 2.24 13.96
CA LYS A 4 -25.47 3.07 14.94
C LYS A 4 -24.37 3.90 14.28
N ASN A 5 -24.16 5.08 14.79
CA ASN A 5 -23.02 5.91 14.50
C ASN A 5 -21.87 5.54 15.45
N TYR A 6 -20.62 5.72 15.02
CA TYR A 6 -19.44 5.53 15.88
C TYR A 6 -18.69 6.85 15.99
N ILE A 7 -18.83 7.51 17.12
CA ILE A 7 -18.35 8.87 17.33
C ILE A 7 -17.75 8.97 18.73
N TYR A 8 -16.69 9.73 18.89
CA TYR A 8 -15.96 9.88 20.18
C TYR A 8 -15.51 8.54 20.78
N GLY A 9 -15.18 7.55 19.93
CA GLY A 9 -14.80 6.22 20.39
C GLY A 9 -15.96 5.36 20.89
N GLN A 10 -17.22 5.75 20.67
CA GLN A 10 -18.41 5.08 21.19
C GLN A 10 -19.49 4.89 20.12
N TRP A 11 -20.24 3.79 20.25
CA TRP A 11 -21.44 3.57 19.45
C TRP A 11 -22.61 4.35 20.01
N SER A 12 -23.28 5.13 19.15
CA SER A 12 -24.47 5.90 19.51
C SER A 12 -25.59 5.74 18.49
N GLU A 13 -26.82 5.75 18.97
CA GLU A 13 -28.01 5.83 18.13
C GLU A 13 -28.38 7.29 17.93
N GLY A 14 -28.85 7.64 16.73
CA GLY A 14 -29.40 8.98 16.49
C GLY A 14 -30.73 9.19 17.21
N SER A 15 -31.03 10.45 17.49
CA SER A 15 -32.26 10.91 18.17
C SER A 15 -33.11 11.86 17.31
N GLY A 16 -32.96 11.79 15.98
CA GLY A 16 -33.65 12.67 15.04
C GLY A 16 -34.63 11.94 14.14
N GLU A 17 -34.69 12.40 12.88
CA GLU A 17 -35.57 11.80 11.87
C GLU A 17 -35.01 10.47 11.37
N GLU A 18 -35.84 9.43 11.44
CA GLU A 18 -35.50 8.08 10.98
C GLU A 18 -35.69 7.96 9.47
N ILE A 19 -34.62 7.56 8.78
CA ILE A 19 -34.61 7.36 7.34
C ILE A 19 -34.61 5.85 7.05
N PRO A 20 -35.67 5.29 6.44
CA PRO A 20 -35.73 3.87 6.12
C PRO A 20 -34.84 3.52 4.93
N LEU A 21 -34.13 2.40 5.02
CA LEU A 21 -33.25 1.85 4.00
C LEU A 21 -33.83 0.55 3.47
N TYR A 22 -34.04 0.51 2.16
CA TYR A 22 -34.73 -0.59 1.50
C TYR A 22 -33.80 -1.49 0.71
N ASN A 23 -34.21 -2.74 0.58
CA ASN A 23 -33.63 -3.70 -0.36
C ASN A 23 -34.01 -3.29 -1.79
N ALA A 24 -33.03 -2.98 -2.60
CA ALA A 24 -33.21 -2.51 -3.98
C ALA A 24 -33.83 -3.57 -4.91
N VAL A 25 -33.76 -4.85 -4.53
CA VAL A 25 -34.23 -5.98 -5.34
C VAL A 25 -35.75 -6.24 -5.16
N ASN A 26 -36.27 -6.04 -3.92
CA ASN A 26 -37.66 -6.41 -3.58
C ASN A 26 -38.42 -5.36 -2.76
N GLY A 27 -37.77 -4.21 -2.42
CA GLY A 27 -38.43 -3.14 -1.68
C GLY A 27 -38.62 -3.39 -0.18
N GLU A 28 -38.13 -4.49 0.40
CA GLU A 28 -38.22 -4.75 1.83
C GLU A 28 -37.35 -3.83 2.68
N LEU A 29 -37.79 -3.48 3.87
CA LEU A 29 -37.05 -2.68 4.83
C LEU A 29 -35.86 -3.48 5.37
N VAL A 30 -34.62 -2.95 5.17
CA VAL A 30 -33.38 -3.57 5.65
C VAL A 30 -32.93 -2.96 6.98
N ALA A 31 -32.89 -1.64 7.03
CA ALA A 31 -32.41 -0.91 8.20
C ALA A 31 -33.02 0.50 8.26
N ILE A 32 -32.75 1.18 9.36
CA ILE A 32 -33.10 2.59 9.58
C ILE A 32 -31.82 3.34 9.93
N SER A 33 -31.59 4.48 9.33
CA SER A 33 -30.48 5.38 9.67
C SER A 33 -31.00 6.64 10.35
N ASP A 34 -30.19 7.20 11.26
CA ASP A 34 -30.51 8.40 12.01
C ASP A 34 -29.21 9.03 12.54
N THR A 35 -29.02 10.32 12.30
CA THR A 35 -27.84 11.11 12.71
C THR A 35 -28.19 12.30 13.59
N GLY A 36 -29.43 12.39 14.07
CA GLY A 36 -29.86 13.45 14.95
C GLY A 36 -29.14 13.42 16.30
N GLY A 37 -28.87 14.59 16.84
CA GLY A 37 -28.18 14.74 18.15
C GLY A 37 -26.67 14.56 18.14
N ILE A 38 -26.03 14.36 16.98
CA ILE A 38 -24.58 14.30 16.88
C ILE A 38 -23.99 15.70 17.01
N ASP A 39 -23.05 15.89 17.95
CA ASP A 39 -22.20 17.07 18.02
C ASP A 39 -21.02 16.94 17.05
N TYR A 40 -21.18 17.48 15.85
CA TYR A 40 -20.14 17.39 14.81
C TYR A 40 -18.87 18.18 15.14
N GLN A 41 -18.96 19.27 15.91
CA GLN A 41 -17.80 20.01 16.36
C GLN A 41 -16.94 19.10 17.26
N GLN A 42 -17.58 18.50 18.28
CA GLN A 42 -16.88 17.57 19.18
C GLN A 42 -16.31 16.36 18.42
N ALA A 43 -17.00 15.84 17.39
CA ALA A 43 -16.50 14.72 16.59
C ALA A 43 -15.21 15.07 15.84
N LEU A 44 -15.17 16.24 15.22
CA LEU A 44 -13.97 16.74 14.55
C LEU A 44 -12.84 17.01 15.56
N ASP A 45 -13.15 17.63 16.70
CA ASP A 45 -12.14 17.91 17.75
C ASP A 45 -11.56 16.63 18.36
N TYR A 46 -12.38 15.60 18.52
CA TYR A 46 -11.90 14.27 18.95
C TYR A 46 -10.93 13.64 17.92
N GLY A 47 -11.27 13.74 16.65
CA GLY A 47 -10.36 13.30 15.58
C GLY A 47 -9.04 14.07 15.58
N ARG A 48 -9.08 15.43 15.69
CA ARG A 48 -7.89 16.30 15.72
C ARG A 48 -7.00 16.06 16.92
N THR A 49 -7.57 15.79 18.10
CA THR A 49 -6.81 15.67 19.35
C THR A 49 -6.39 14.22 19.65
N VAL A 50 -7.31 13.27 19.63
CA VAL A 50 -7.05 11.87 19.97
C VAL A 50 -6.57 11.09 18.76
N GLY A 51 -7.32 11.13 17.66
CA GLY A 51 -7.02 10.34 16.46
C GLY A 51 -5.69 10.76 15.82
N TYR A 52 -5.50 12.06 15.62
CA TYR A 52 -4.26 12.58 15.04
C TYR A 52 -3.03 12.25 15.91
N LYS A 53 -3.10 12.47 17.22
CA LYS A 53 -2.00 12.16 18.14
C LYS A 53 -1.58 10.69 18.04
N ASN A 54 -2.54 9.78 18.00
CA ASN A 54 -2.27 8.34 17.97
C ASN A 54 -1.70 7.89 16.62
N LEU A 55 -2.25 8.39 15.51
CA LEU A 55 -1.80 8.01 14.17
C LEU A 55 -0.48 8.67 13.76
N SER A 56 -0.32 9.98 14.00
CA SER A 56 0.86 10.75 13.57
C SER A 56 2.14 10.31 14.28
N SER A 57 2.03 9.73 15.49
CA SER A 57 3.17 9.18 16.23
C SER A 57 3.69 7.85 15.68
N MET A 58 2.88 7.14 14.89
CA MET A 58 3.27 5.88 14.26
C MET A 58 4.16 6.14 13.04
N THR A 59 5.07 5.22 12.77
CA THR A 59 5.84 5.26 11.50
C THR A 59 4.96 4.83 10.32
N PHE A 60 5.39 5.13 9.08
CA PHE A 60 4.72 4.63 7.88
C PHE A 60 4.65 3.10 7.87
N TYR A 61 5.66 2.42 8.42
CA TYR A 61 5.67 0.95 8.52
C TYR A 61 4.61 0.44 9.48
N ASP A 62 4.46 1.05 10.65
CA ASP A 62 3.46 0.66 11.64
C ASP A 62 2.05 0.84 11.08
N ARG A 63 1.81 1.98 10.43
CA ARG A 63 0.54 2.26 9.74
C ARG A 63 0.28 1.28 8.60
N GLY A 64 1.30 0.95 7.80
CA GLY A 64 1.20 -0.07 6.75
C GLY A 64 0.87 -1.46 7.30
N GLU A 65 1.49 -1.89 8.41
CA GLU A 65 1.16 -3.15 9.07
C GLU A 65 -0.25 -3.14 9.67
N MET A 66 -0.68 -2.03 10.23
CA MET A 66 -2.03 -1.83 10.72
C MET A 66 -3.06 -2.06 9.61
N LEU A 67 -2.89 -1.41 8.44
CA LEU A 67 -3.77 -1.59 7.27
C LEU A 67 -3.86 -3.06 6.85
N LYS A 68 -2.71 -3.75 6.76
CA LYS A 68 -2.67 -5.17 6.39
C LYS A 68 -3.44 -6.05 7.37
N LYS A 69 -3.26 -5.84 8.67
CA LYS A 69 -3.94 -6.62 9.70
C LYS A 69 -5.45 -6.42 9.66
N VAL A 70 -5.91 -5.18 9.46
CA VAL A 70 -7.34 -4.88 9.28
C VAL A 70 -7.89 -5.59 8.05
N ALA A 71 -7.22 -5.50 6.90
CA ALA A 71 -7.66 -6.16 5.67
C ALA A 71 -7.78 -7.69 5.83
N LEU A 72 -6.82 -8.33 6.50
CA LEU A 72 -6.87 -9.77 6.79
C LEU A 72 -8.06 -10.11 7.69
N TYR A 73 -8.30 -9.34 8.73
CA TYR A 73 -9.41 -9.53 9.65
C TYR A 73 -10.79 -9.43 8.94
N LEU A 74 -10.93 -8.45 8.05
CA LEU A 74 -12.15 -8.26 7.25
C LEU A 74 -12.34 -9.37 6.21
N LEU A 75 -11.27 -9.82 5.58
CA LEU A 75 -11.31 -10.85 4.54
C LEU A 75 -11.86 -12.18 5.09
N GLU A 76 -11.54 -12.55 6.34
CA GLU A 76 -12.10 -13.73 7.01
C GLU A 76 -13.62 -13.64 7.20
N ARG A 77 -14.19 -12.43 7.20
CA ARG A 77 -15.62 -12.15 7.48
C ARG A 77 -16.42 -11.78 6.23
N LYS A 78 -15.83 -11.80 5.06
CA LYS A 78 -16.42 -11.30 3.81
C LYS A 78 -17.80 -11.87 3.46
N LYS A 79 -18.11 -13.10 3.87
CA LYS A 79 -19.39 -13.76 3.55
C LYS A 79 -20.60 -12.92 3.95
N LYS A 80 -20.61 -12.34 5.15
CA LYS A 80 -21.72 -11.50 5.63
C LYS A 80 -21.86 -10.20 4.83
N TYR A 81 -20.74 -9.66 4.31
CA TYR A 81 -20.77 -8.44 3.50
C TYR A 81 -21.37 -8.70 2.11
N TYR A 82 -21.13 -9.87 1.51
CA TYR A 82 -21.76 -10.26 0.26
C TYR A 82 -23.28 -10.35 0.41
N GLU A 83 -23.78 -10.93 1.51
CA GLU A 83 -25.21 -11.03 1.80
C GLU A 83 -25.90 -9.66 1.91
N LEU A 84 -25.20 -8.67 2.46
CA LEU A 84 -25.66 -7.29 2.51
C LEU A 84 -25.53 -6.59 1.15
N SER A 85 -24.46 -6.83 0.43
CA SER A 85 -24.19 -6.22 -0.88
C SER A 85 -25.25 -6.59 -1.90
N TYR A 86 -25.75 -7.84 -1.91
CA TYR A 86 -26.84 -8.27 -2.80
C TYR A 86 -28.11 -7.43 -2.63
N LYS A 87 -28.39 -6.94 -1.41
CA LYS A 87 -29.56 -6.07 -1.16
C LYS A 87 -29.44 -4.70 -1.80
N THR A 88 -28.23 -4.27 -2.20
CA THR A 88 -28.00 -3.04 -2.99
C THR A 88 -28.21 -3.24 -4.49
N GLY A 89 -28.61 -4.42 -4.93
CA GLY A 89 -28.69 -4.80 -6.33
C GLY A 89 -27.37 -5.25 -6.94
N ALA A 90 -26.28 -5.33 -6.17
CA ALA A 90 -24.97 -5.77 -6.66
C ALA A 90 -24.93 -7.27 -6.91
N THR A 91 -24.51 -7.69 -8.10
CA THR A 91 -24.25 -9.10 -8.42
C THR A 91 -23.06 -9.64 -7.61
N HIS A 92 -22.78 -10.92 -7.68
CA HIS A 92 -21.60 -11.50 -7.05
C HIS A 92 -20.28 -10.87 -7.57
N ALA A 93 -20.20 -10.63 -8.87
CA ALA A 93 -19.02 -10.01 -9.48
C ALA A 93 -18.86 -8.54 -9.04
N ASP A 94 -19.96 -7.77 -8.98
CA ASP A 94 -19.95 -6.40 -8.49
C ASP A 94 -19.53 -6.34 -7.02
N SER A 95 -20.05 -7.28 -6.19
CA SER A 95 -19.71 -7.38 -4.77
C SER A 95 -18.25 -7.75 -4.54
N TRP A 96 -17.67 -8.58 -5.41
CA TRP A 96 -16.26 -8.93 -5.35
C TRP A 96 -15.37 -7.69 -5.60
N VAL A 97 -15.69 -6.89 -6.61
CA VAL A 97 -14.98 -5.64 -6.91
C VAL A 97 -15.08 -4.67 -5.72
N ASP A 98 -16.27 -4.49 -5.17
CA ASP A 98 -16.50 -3.57 -4.06
C ASP A 98 -15.82 -4.02 -2.77
N ILE A 99 -15.99 -5.28 -2.38
CA ILE A 99 -15.55 -5.79 -1.06
C ILE A 99 -14.07 -6.20 -1.13
N GLU A 100 -13.75 -7.21 -1.93
CA GLU A 100 -12.37 -7.73 -1.97
C GLU A 100 -11.41 -6.77 -2.67
N GLY A 101 -11.88 -6.08 -3.71
CA GLY A 101 -11.13 -4.98 -4.34
C GLY A 101 -10.86 -3.84 -3.36
N GLY A 102 -11.87 -3.45 -2.56
CA GLY A 102 -11.70 -2.46 -1.49
C GLY A 102 -10.63 -2.88 -0.48
N PHE A 103 -10.67 -4.13 0.03
CA PHE A 103 -9.62 -4.65 0.93
C PHE A 103 -8.26 -4.70 0.25
N GLY A 104 -8.22 -4.92 -1.07
CA GLY A 104 -7.03 -4.88 -1.90
C GLY A 104 -6.28 -3.55 -1.84
N THR A 105 -6.98 -2.43 -1.64
CA THR A 105 -6.34 -1.11 -1.46
C THR A 105 -5.45 -1.09 -0.22
N PHE A 106 -5.92 -1.62 0.91
CA PHE A 106 -5.13 -1.71 2.14
C PHE A 106 -3.89 -2.59 1.97
N PHE A 107 -4.00 -3.73 1.28
CA PHE A 107 -2.83 -4.57 0.96
C PHE A 107 -1.81 -3.83 0.09
N THR A 108 -2.30 -3.11 -0.93
CA THR A 108 -1.43 -2.35 -1.84
C THR A 108 -0.68 -1.26 -1.09
N TYR A 109 -1.37 -0.42 -0.30
CA TYR A 109 -0.75 0.67 0.45
C TYR A 109 0.16 0.16 1.58
N SER A 110 -0.18 -0.95 2.24
CA SER A 110 0.74 -1.64 3.15
C SER A 110 2.03 -2.08 2.45
N GLY A 111 1.90 -2.64 1.23
CA GLY A 111 3.06 -3.02 0.42
C GLY A 111 3.92 -1.83 -0.02
N LEU A 112 3.29 -0.72 -0.41
CA LEU A 112 3.99 0.53 -0.77
C LEU A 112 4.74 1.12 0.43
N ALA A 113 4.10 1.17 1.61
CA ALA A 113 4.73 1.64 2.83
C ALA A 113 6.07 0.94 3.10
N LYS A 114 6.09 -0.40 2.98
CA LYS A 114 7.30 -1.18 3.24
C LYS A 114 8.39 -1.08 2.17
N ARG A 115 7.99 -0.85 0.91
CA ARG A 115 8.96 -0.82 -0.19
C ARG A 115 9.52 0.55 -0.47
N MET A 116 8.73 1.60 -0.27
CA MET A 116 9.01 2.92 -0.81
C MET A 116 9.04 4.05 0.23
N LEU A 117 8.48 3.84 1.42
CA LEU A 117 8.47 4.86 2.47
C LEU A 117 9.51 4.57 3.55
N PRO A 118 10.01 5.59 4.25
CA PRO A 118 10.92 5.41 5.37
C PRO A 118 10.18 4.83 6.60
N ASN A 119 10.92 4.20 7.49
CA ASN A 119 10.38 3.76 8.78
C ASN A 119 10.42 4.89 9.82
N THR A 120 9.84 6.02 9.47
CA THR A 120 9.73 7.25 10.26
C THR A 120 8.29 7.76 10.22
N PRO A 121 7.87 8.65 11.13
CA PRO A 121 6.55 9.28 11.05
C PRO A 121 6.46 10.39 9.99
N PHE A 122 7.57 10.82 9.40
CA PHE A 122 7.68 11.82 8.34
C PHE A 122 8.48 11.28 7.15
N TRP A 123 8.38 11.94 6.00
CA TRP A 123 9.06 11.56 4.77
C TRP A 123 9.88 12.74 4.22
N VAL A 124 11.16 12.50 3.88
CA VAL A 124 12.02 13.48 3.16
C VAL A 124 11.74 13.33 1.67
N ASP A 125 11.26 14.39 1.03
CA ASP A 125 10.79 14.38 -0.35
C ASP A 125 11.76 15.05 -1.30
N GLY A 126 12.27 14.26 -2.25
CA GLY A 126 13.22 14.70 -3.27
C GLY A 126 14.65 14.87 -2.78
N ASP A 127 15.48 15.40 -3.67
CA ASP A 127 16.90 15.61 -3.42
C ASP A 127 17.16 16.93 -2.69
N THR A 128 18.19 16.92 -1.85
CA THR A 128 18.67 18.14 -1.20
C THR A 128 19.28 19.10 -2.23
N GLN A 129 18.87 20.35 -2.17
CA GLN A 129 19.34 21.42 -3.06
C GLN A 129 20.48 22.20 -2.41
N LYS A 130 21.60 22.34 -3.14
CA LYS A 130 22.68 23.24 -2.77
C LYS A 130 22.25 24.68 -3.08
N ILE A 131 22.12 25.52 -2.04
CA ILE A 131 21.67 26.92 -2.19
C ILE A 131 22.87 27.86 -2.24
N SER A 132 23.88 27.65 -1.38
CA SER A 132 25.10 28.48 -1.38
C SER A 132 26.21 27.88 -2.25
N ALA A 133 27.09 28.69 -2.77
CA ALA A 133 28.19 28.29 -3.66
C ALA A 133 29.08 27.19 -3.03
N ASN A 134 29.35 27.28 -1.74
CA ASN A 134 30.22 26.36 -1.01
C ASN A 134 29.44 25.21 -0.34
N GLY A 135 28.11 25.11 -0.51
CA GLY A 135 27.30 24.04 0.09
C GLY A 135 27.12 24.14 1.60
N THR A 136 27.49 25.27 2.23
CA THR A 136 27.30 25.50 3.68
C THR A 136 25.84 25.84 4.04
N PHE A 137 25.03 26.16 3.04
CA PHE A 137 23.60 26.41 3.16
C PHE A 137 22.87 25.62 2.08
N ILE A 138 22.00 24.71 2.52
CA ILE A 138 21.27 23.73 1.69
C ILE A 138 19.80 23.74 2.05
N GLY A 139 18.96 23.14 1.21
CA GLY A 139 17.52 23.03 1.44
C GLY A 139 16.96 21.69 1.00
N THR A 140 15.95 21.22 1.72
CA THR A 140 15.19 20.01 1.37
C THR A 140 13.73 20.18 1.76
N HIS A 141 12.89 19.20 1.39
CA HIS A 141 11.49 19.18 1.80
C HIS A 141 11.22 17.98 2.72
N ILE A 142 10.37 18.20 3.71
CA ILE A 142 9.78 17.13 4.50
C ILE A 142 8.27 17.13 4.32
N LEU A 143 7.69 15.95 4.41
CA LEU A 143 6.26 15.69 4.40
C LEU A 143 5.86 15.14 5.76
N THR A 144 4.96 15.82 6.45
CA THR A 144 4.40 15.40 7.74
C THR A 144 2.88 15.25 7.64
N PRO A 145 2.23 14.40 8.46
CA PRO A 145 0.77 14.34 8.50
C PRO A 145 0.15 15.73 8.71
N SER A 146 -0.88 16.07 7.94
CA SER A 146 -1.65 17.32 8.18
C SER A 146 -2.33 17.25 9.54
N GLU A 147 -2.27 18.33 10.32
CA GLU A 147 -2.90 18.42 11.63
C GLU A 147 -4.40 18.67 11.47
N GLY A 148 -5.18 17.58 11.26
CA GLY A 148 -6.61 17.69 11.04
C GLY A 148 -7.28 16.33 10.90
N VAL A 149 -8.51 16.36 10.40
CA VAL A 149 -9.36 15.19 10.16
C VAL A 149 -9.76 15.13 8.69
N SER A 150 -9.78 13.94 8.11
CA SER A 150 -10.31 13.71 6.78
C SER A 150 -11.81 13.39 6.85
N VAL A 151 -12.66 14.29 6.38
CA VAL A 151 -14.10 14.04 6.23
C VAL A 151 -14.34 13.40 4.87
N GLN A 152 -14.82 12.15 4.87
CA GLN A 152 -14.99 11.35 3.67
C GLN A 152 -16.46 11.11 3.37
N ILE A 153 -17.01 11.82 2.39
CA ILE A 153 -18.40 11.72 1.93
C ILE A 153 -18.41 10.83 0.69
N ASN A 154 -18.85 9.60 0.85
CA ASN A 154 -18.73 8.54 -0.15
C ASN A 154 -20.03 8.35 -0.95
N ALA A 155 -19.90 7.82 -2.17
CA ALA A 155 -21.01 7.45 -3.03
C ALA A 155 -21.61 6.08 -2.65
N TYR A 156 -22.78 5.78 -3.21
CA TYR A 156 -23.55 4.55 -2.91
C TYR A 156 -23.18 3.35 -3.78
N ASN A 157 -22.51 3.56 -4.89
CA ASN A 157 -22.33 2.53 -5.92
C ASN A 157 -21.32 1.43 -5.51
N PHE A 158 -20.19 1.83 -4.89
CA PHE A 158 -19.20 0.93 -4.32
C PHE A 158 -18.88 1.35 -2.87
N PRO A 159 -19.78 1.08 -1.93
CA PRO A 159 -19.73 1.64 -0.57
C PRO A 159 -18.56 1.13 0.26
N VAL A 160 -18.06 -0.08 0.01
CA VAL A 160 -16.88 -0.63 0.68
C VAL A 160 -15.61 -0.12 0.01
N TRP A 161 -15.50 -0.21 -1.31
CA TRP A 161 -14.35 0.31 -2.06
C TRP A 161 -14.14 1.79 -1.76
N GLY A 162 -15.19 2.63 -1.92
CA GLY A 162 -15.08 4.08 -1.73
C GLY A 162 -14.65 4.49 -0.31
N MET A 163 -15.01 3.71 0.72
CA MET A 163 -14.49 3.88 2.07
C MET A 163 -13.01 3.47 2.14
N MET A 164 -12.67 2.27 1.64
CA MET A 164 -11.34 1.69 1.80
C MET A 164 -10.26 2.44 1.02
N GLU A 165 -10.54 2.92 -0.20
CA GLU A 165 -9.57 3.70 -1.00
C GLU A 165 -9.15 4.99 -0.31
N LYS A 166 -10.10 5.70 0.32
CA LYS A 166 -9.83 6.94 1.05
C LYS A 166 -9.17 6.70 2.40
N LEU A 167 -9.62 5.66 3.13
CA LEU A 167 -8.98 5.26 4.39
C LEU A 167 -7.55 4.73 4.17
N SER A 168 -7.27 4.06 3.05
CA SER A 168 -5.94 3.52 2.79
C SER A 168 -4.87 4.62 2.72
N THR A 169 -5.20 5.73 2.09
CA THR A 169 -4.30 6.89 1.93
C THR A 169 -4.26 7.77 3.17
N SER A 170 -5.41 8.11 3.75
CA SER A 170 -5.46 8.98 4.94
C SER A 170 -4.81 8.33 6.16
N LEU A 171 -5.12 7.07 6.46
CA LEU A 171 -4.55 6.36 7.60
C LEU A 171 -3.06 6.09 7.41
N LEU A 172 -2.61 5.76 6.18
CA LEU A 172 -1.18 5.59 5.91
C LEU A 172 -0.43 6.93 6.04
N ALA A 173 -1.04 8.03 5.60
CA ALA A 173 -0.49 9.37 5.82
C ALA A 173 -0.45 9.77 7.31
N GLY A 174 -1.26 9.13 8.18
CA GLY A 174 -1.32 9.42 9.61
C GLY A 174 -2.43 10.41 9.98
N VAL A 175 -3.46 10.55 9.12
CA VAL A 175 -4.60 11.46 9.31
C VAL A 175 -5.85 10.66 9.65
N PRO A 176 -6.51 10.94 10.79
CA PRO A 176 -7.75 10.28 11.18
C PRO A 176 -8.91 10.67 10.26
N SER A 177 -9.96 9.85 10.23
CA SER A 177 -11.04 10.05 9.27
C SER A 177 -12.43 9.92 9.88
N ILE A 178 -13.36 10.76 9.41
CA ILE A 178 -14.80 10.58 9.62
C ILE A 178 -15.39 10.09 8.31
N VAL A 179 -15.92 8.88 8.32
CA VAL A 179 -16.56 8.24 7.18
C VAL A 179 -18.05 8.54 7.16
N LYS A 180 -18.53 9.13 6.08
CA LYS A 180 -19.96 9.35 5.82
C LYS A 180 -20.33 8.59 4.55
N PRO A 181 -20.84 7.35 4.64
CA PRO A 181 -21.36 6.63 3.47
C PRO A 181 -22.60 7.32 2.91
N ALA A 182 -22.90 7.08 1.64
CA ALA A 182 -24.19 7.46 1.09
C ALA A 182 -25.31 6.73 1.85
N THR A 183 -26.41 7.42 2.12
CA THR A 183 -27.52 6.86 2.90
C THR A 183 -28.06 5.55 2.32
N PRO A 184 -28.35 5.44 0.99
CA PRO A 184 -28.68 4.14 0.39
C PRO A 184 -27.52 3.16 0.49
N GLY A 185 -27.75 1.98 1.06
CA GLY A 185 -26.71 0.94 1.22
C GLY A 185 -25.75 1.16 2.39
N SER A 186 -25.91 2.18 3.22
CA SER A 186 -25.03 2.46 4.37
C SER A 186 -24.95 1.31 5.39
N TYR A 187 -25.92 0.40 5.41
CA TYR A 187 -25.90 -0.82 6.22
C TYR A 187 -24.73 -1.74 5.87
N LEU A 188 -24.27 -1.76 4.62
CA LEU A 188 -23.10 -2.53 4.22
C LEU A 188 -21.80 -1.88 4.76
N THR A 189 -21.65 -0.58 4.59
CA THR A 189 -20.49 0.16 5.14
C THR A 189 -20.46 0.06 6.66
N ASN A 190 -21.62 0.20 7.32
CA ASN A 190 -21.75 0.06 8.77
C ASN A 190 -21.27 -1.32 9.26
N ALA A 191 -21.63 -2.42 8.56
CA ALA A 191 -21.20 -3.77 8.92
C ALA A 191 -19.68 -3.96 8.80
N VAL A 192 -19.07 -3.44 7.72
CA VAL A 192 -17.60 -3.48 7.53
C VAL A 192 -16.90 -2.63 8.58
N PHE A 193 -17.39 -1.43 8.82
CA PHE A 193 -16.85 -0.50 9.81
C PHE A 193 -16.94 -1.07 11.24
N THR A 194 -18.05 -1.73 11.57
CA THR A 194 -18.22 -2.42 12.88
C THR A 194 -17.12 -3.43 13.09
N ASP A 195 -16.83 -4.27 12.11
CA ASP A 195 -15.74 -5.25 12.22
C ASP A 195 -14.37 -4.58 12.29
N MET A 196 -14.16 -3.44 11.64
CA MET A 196 -12.89 -2.70 11.78
C MET A 196 -12.68 -2.27 13.24
N ILE A 197 -13.71 -1.76 13.91
CA ILE A 197 -13.62 -1.37 15.32
C ILE A 197 -13.47 -2.60 16.23
N GLU A 198 -14.27 -3.65 16.02
CA GLU A 198 -14.21 -4.89 16.81
C GLU A 198 -12.89 -5.63 16.68
N SER A 199 -12.13 -5.39 15.60
CA SER A 199 -10.79 -5.96 15.43
C SER A 199 -9.81 -5.53 16.52
N GLY A 200 -10.00 -4.37 17.14
CA GLY A 200 -9.08 -3.77 18.11
C GLY A 200 -7.70 -3.42 17.54
N ILE A 201 -7.56 -3.40 16.20
CA ILE A 201 -6.28 -3.15 15.51
C ILE A 201 -6.03 -1.65 15.33
N LEU A 202 -7.09 -0.89 15.09
CA LEU A 202 -6.98 0.55 14.85
C LEU A 202 -6.77 1.30 16.18
N PRO A 203 -5.89 2.30 16.24
CA PRO A 203 -5.74 3.12 17.43
C PRO A 203 -7.01 3.95 17.68
N GLU A 204 -7.20 4.34 18.92
CA GLU A 204 -8.34 5.16 19.34
C GLU A 204 -8.40 6.48 18.54
N GLY A 205 -9.58 6.83 18.07
CA GLY A 205 -9.84 8.04 17.28
C GLY A 205 -9.40 7.97 15.82
N ALA A 206 -8.82 6.86 15.34
CA ALA A 206 -8.36 6.73 13.95
C ALA A 206 -9.48 6.88 12.94
N ILE A 207 -10.66 6.33 13.23
CA ILE A 207 -11.84 6.41 12.37
C ILE A 207 -13.11 6.66 13.16
N GLN A 208 -14.05 7.39 12.56
CA GLN A 208 -15.40 7.62 13.05
C GLN A 208 -16.40 7.38 11.91
N LEU A 209 -17.66 7.10 12.23
CA LEU A 209 -18.71 6.78 11.26
C LEU A 209 -19.99 7.57 11.52
N VAL A 210 -20.54 8.19 10.47
CA VAL A 210 -21.81 8.89 10.46
C VAL A 210 -22.73 8.25 9.42
N CYS A 211 -23.70 7.43 9.86
CA CYS A 211 -24.64 6.71 9.00
C CYS A 211 -25.96 7.46 8.83
N GLY A 212 -26.03 8.34 7.84
CA GLY A 212 -27.24 9.14 7.53
C GLY A 212 -26.87 10.48 6.91
N GLU A 213 -27.75 11.46 7.06
CA GLU A 213 -27.49 12.80 6.54
C GLU A 213 -26.34 13.49 7.30
N PRO A 214 -25.46 14.23 6.60
CA PRO A 214 -24.26 14.83 7.22
C PRO A 214 -24.60 16.06 8.10
N GLY A 215 -25.85 16.53 8.12
CA GLY A 215 -26.23 17.73 8.82
C GLY A 215 -25.35 18.94 8.47
N ASN A 216 -24.88 19.62 9.51
CA ASN A 216 -23.98 20.76 9.42
C ASN A 216 -22.50 20.41 9.71
N MET A 217 -22.10 19.16 9.55
CA MET A 217 -20.74 18.67 9.86
C MET A 217 -19.64 19.53 9.21
N LEU A 218 -19.83 19.95 7.96
CA LEU A 218 -18.85 20.77 7.24
C LEU A 218 -18.78 22.23 7.71
N ASP A 219 -19.71 22.70 8.53
CA ASP A 219 -19.64 24.05 9.09
C ASP A 219 -18.50 24.19 10.13
N TYR A 220 -18.02 23.06 10.68
CA TYR A 220 -16.99 23.00 11.72
C TYR A 220 -15.62 22.60 11.22
N VAL A 221 -15.42 22.43 9.89
CA VAL A 221 -14.09 22.12 9.34
C VAL A 221 -13.16 23.33 9.46
N GLN A 222 -11.88 23.06 9.75
CA GLN A 222 -10.85 24.06 9.99
C GLN A 222 -9.65 23.85 9.05
N ASP A 223 -8.71 24.76 9.08
CA ASP A 223 -7.40 24.58 8.45
C ASP A 223 -6.72 23.29 8.98
N GLY A 224 -6.05 22.60 8.10
CA GLY A 224 -5.50 21.25 8.39
C GLY A 224 -6.47 20.11 8.13
N ASP A 225 -7.79 20.32 8.21
CA ASP A 225 -8.78 19.32 7.79
C ASP A 225 -8.81 19.14 6.27
N SER A 226 -9.36 18.02 5.86
CA SER A 226 -9.61 17.75 4.45
C SER A 226 -11.00 17.17 4.22
N VAL A 227 -11.57 17.47 3.07
CA VAL A 227 -12.85 16.92 2.63
C VAL A 227 -12.64 16.14 1.33
N LEU A 228 -13.03 14.88 1.33
CA LEU A 228 -13.07 14.05 0.14
C LEU A 228 -14.52 13.75 -0.19
N PHE A 229 -14.93 14.12 -1.39
CA PHE A 229 -16.29 13.95 -1.85
C PHE A 229 -16.34 13.12 -3.14
N THR A 230 -17.15 12.06 -3.12
CA THR A 230 -17.54 11.31 -4.33
C THR A 230 -19.05 11.38 -4.50
N GLY A 231 -19.51 11.89 -5.64
CA GLY A 231 -20.93 12.04 -5.92
C GLY A 231 -21.24 12.99 -7.07
N SER A 232 -22.44 13.60 -7.10
CA SER A 232 -22.80 14.51 -8.20
C SER A 232 -22.00 15.81 -8.18
N ALA A 233 -21.63 16.30 -9.38
CA ALA A 233 -20.92 17.57 -9.54
C ALA A 233 -21.69 18.76 -8.91
N ARG A 234 -23.03 18.72 -8.95
CA ARG A 234 -23.88 19.73 -8.32
C ARG A 234 -23.68 19.78 -6.80
N THR A 235 -23.71 18.60 -6.15
CA THR A 235 -23.47 18.50 -4.69
C THR A 235 -22.04 18.87 -4.35
N GLY A 236 -21.05 18.36 -5.07
CA GLY A 236 -19.64 18.67 -4.83
C GLY A 236 -19.34 20.17 -4.91
N LYS A 237 -19.87 20.86 -5.94
CA LYS A 237 -19.75 22.33 -6.07
C LYS A 237 -20.40 23.06 -4.89
N LYS A 238 -21.58 22.62 -4.43
CA LYS A 238 -22.26 23.19 -3.25
C LYS A 238 -21.38 23.04 -2.00
N LEU A 239 -20.86 21.84 -1.75
CA LEU A 239 -20.02 21.60 -0.57
C LEU A 239 -18.70 22.36 -0.64
N LYS A 240 -18.05 22.40 -1.79
CA LYS A 240 -16.79 23.15 -2.01
C LYS A 240 -16.98 24.66 -1.81
N SER A 241 -18.18 25.19 -2.08
CA SER A 241 -18.49 26.62 -1.92
C SER A 241 -18.94 27.03 -0.50
N LEU A 242 -18.98 26.07 0.44
CA LEU A 242 -19.31 26.40 1.83
C LEU A 242 -18.29 27.41 2.41
N PRO A 243 -18.73 28.43 3.16
CA PRO A 243 -17.82 29.41 3.75
C PRO A 243 -16.72 28.80 4.62
N SER A 244 -17.05 27.82 5.45
CA SER A 244 -16.09 27.07 6.27
C SER A 244 -14.98 26.39 5.45
N VAL A 245 -15.33 25.82 4.30
CA VAL A 245 -14.35 25.16 3.40
C VAL A 245 -13.46 26.22 2.73
N SER A 246 -14.04 27.29 2.20
CA SER A 246 -13.30 28.29 1.43
C SER A 246 -12.49 29.23 2.31
N THR A 247 -13.07 29.72 3.44
CA THR A 247 -12.42 30.68 4.35
C THR A 247 -11.26 30.05 5.12
N ASN A 248 -11.40 28.76 5.51
CA ASN A 248 -10.36 28.07 6.27
C ASN A 248 -9.35 27.35 5.35
N ALA A 249 -9.41 27.57 4.04
CA ALA A 249 -8.51 26.93 3.06
C ALA A 249 -8.46 25.39 3.19
N VAL A 250 -9.59 24.76 3.51
CA VAL A 250 -9.71 23.32 3.67
C VAL A 250 -9.39 22.62 2.36
N ARG A 251 -8.54 21.61 2.39
CA ARG A 251 -8.22 20.81 1.20
C ARG A 251 -9.46 20.03 0.76
N PHE A 252 -9.94 20.29 -0.45
CA PHE A 252 -11.15 19.67 -0.98
C PHE A 252 -10.82 18.84 -2.21
N ASN A 253 -10.93 17.51 -2.09
CA ASN A 253 -10.80 16.57 -3.20
C ASN A 253 -12.18 16.14 -3.68
N MET A 254 -12.41 16.19 -4.99
CA MET A 254 -13.71 15.86 -5.58
C MET A 254 -13.58 14.90 -6.73
N GLU A 255 -14.26 13.76 -6.62
CA GLU A 255 -14.62 12.89 -7.74
C GLU A 255 -16.11 13.09 -8.03
N ALA A 256 -16.43 13.42 -9.29
CA ALA A 256 -17.78 13.79 -9.66
C ALA A 256 -18.21 13.17 -11.01
N ASP A 257 -19.34 13.62 -11.53
CA ASP A 257 -19.95 13.18 -12.81
C ASP A 257 -18.91 12.97 -13.90
N SER A 258 -19.00 11.85 -14.62
CA SER A 258 -18.04 11.55 -15.68
C SER A 258 -18.74 10.98 -16.90
N LEU A 259 -18.57 11.65 -18.06
CA LEU A 259 -19.02 11.15 -19.36
C LEU A 259 -17.88 10.44 -20.06
N ASN A 260 -17.48 9.30 -19.51
CA ASN A 260 -16.39 8.50 -20.04
C ASN A 260 -16.70 8.01 -21.46
N CYS A 261 -15.65 7.86 -22.27
CA CYS A 261 -15.80 7.38 -23.64
C CYS A 261 -14.99 6.11 -23.90
N SER A 262 -15.44 5.34 -24.88
CA SER A 262 -14.66 4.27 -25.49
C SER A 262 -14.61 4.50 -26.99
N ILE A 263 -13.40 4.48 -27.55
CA ILE A 263 -13.13 4.72 -28.98
C ILE A 263 -12.76 3.38 -29.61
N LEU A 264 -13.52 2.99 -30.66
CA LEU A 264 -13.17 1.88 -31.54
C LEU A 264 -12.21 2.39 -32.62
N GLY A 265 -11.05 1.75 -32.82
CA GLY A 265 -10.08 2.14 -33.81
C GLY A 265 -10.58 1.90 -35.26
N LEU A 266 -10.01 2.62 -36.23
CA LEU A 266 -10.35 2.48 -37.66
C LEU A 266 -9.99 1.09 -38.23
N ASP A 267 -9.03 0.41 -37.61
CA ASP A 267 -8.56 -0.95 -37.91
C ASP A 267 -9.48 -2.05 -37.36
N ALA A 268 -10.28 -1.75 -36.35
CA ALA A 268 -11.09 -2.70 -35.59
C ALA A 268 -12.45 -2.95 -36.29
N LYS A 269 -12.45 -3.81 -37.29
CA LYS A 269 -13.64 -4.18 -38.10
C LYS A 269 -14.26 -5.49 -37.59
N PRO A 270 -15.54 -5.77 -37.93
CA PRO A 270 -16.14 -7.08 -37.63
C PRO A 270 -15.26 -8.25 -38.08
N GLY A 271 -15.05 -9.21 -37.15
CA GLY A 271 -14.15 -10.34 -37.34
C GLY A 271 -12.71 -10.11 -36.86
N THR A 272 -12.35 -8.91 -36.37
CA THR A 272 -11.08 -8.68 -35.71
C THR A 272 -11.24 -8.87 -34.19
N PRO A 273 -10.20 -9.30 -33.47
CA PRO A 273 -10.25 -9.42 -32.03
C PRO A 273 -10.60 -8.10 -31.33
N GLU A 274 -10.13 -6.97 -31.81
CA GLU A 274 -10.38 -5.64 -31.27
C GLU A 274 -11.87 -5.27 -31.32
N PHE A 275 -12.57 -5.62 -32.42
CA PHE A 275 -14.01 -5.39 -32.53
C PHE A 275 -14.75 -6.18 -31.40
N ASP A 276 -14.45 -7.46 -31.26
CA ASP A 276 -15.08 -8.32 -30.24
C ASP A 276 -14.76 -7.85 -28.82
N LEU A 277 -13.51 -7.42 -28.57
CA LEU A 277 -13.09 -6.83 -27.30
C LEU A 277 -13.85 -5.54 -26.98
N PHE A 278 -14.03 -4.68 -27.98
CA PHE A 278 -14.78 -3.44 -27.83
C PHE A 278 -16.25 -3.71 -27.45
N ILE A 279 -16.92 -4.57 -28.16
CA ILE A 279 -18.33 -4.95 -27.88
C ILE A 279 -18.44 -5.53 -26.46
N LYS A 280 -17.50 -6.39 -26.06
CA LYS A 280 -17.45 -6.98 -24.71
C LYS A 280 -17.26 -5.92 -23.63
N GLU A 281 -16.29 -5.00 -23.79
CA GLU A 281 -16.01 -3.94 -22.80
C GLU A 281 -17.20 -2.99 -22.68
N VAL A 282 -17.77 -2.52 -23.77
CA VAL A 282 -18.93 -1.63 -23.76
C VAL A 282 -20.12 -2.29 -23.08
N ARG A 283 -20.45 -3.55 -23.44
CA ARG A 283 -21.51 -4.30 -22.76
C ARG A 283 -21.24 -4.42 -21.25
N ASN A 284 -20.02 -4.78 -20.86
CA ASN A 284 -19.64 -4.93 -19.46
C ASN A 284 -19.84 -3.62 -18.68
N GLU A 285 -19.42 -2.50 -19.26
CA GLU A 285 -19.55 -1.20 -18.62
C GLU A 285 -20.98 -0.66 -18.53
N ILE A 286 -21.85 -1.05 -19.45
CA ILE A 286 -23.29 -0.77 -19.39
C ILE A 286 -23.97 -1.60 -18.28
N THR A 287 -23.52 -2.85 -18.06
CA THR A 287 -24.25 -3.83 -17.21
C THR A 287 -23.67 -3.99 -15.81
N THR A 288 -22.37 -3.78 -15.62
CA THR A 288 -21.73 -3.84 -14.27
C THR A 288 -22.39 -2.84 -13.35
N LYS A 289 -22.86 -3.34 -12.19
CA LYS A 289 -23.59 -2.54 -11.19
C LYS A 289 -24.81 -1.80 -11.78
N ALA A 290 -25.45 -2.37 -12.81
CA ALA A 290 -26.52 -1.73 -13.60
C ALA A 290 -26.09 -0.35 -14.14
N GLY A 291 -24.86 -0.24 -14.62
CA GLY A 291 -24.28 1.02 -15.13
C GLY A 291 -24.01 2.10 -14.09
N GLN A 292 -24.21 1.82 -12.79
CA GLN A 292 -23.96 2.78 -11.70
C GLN A 292 -22.47 2.81 -11.33
N LYS A 293 -21.62 3.14 -12.32
CA LYS A 293 -20.17 3.29 -12.16
C LYS A 293 -19.74 4.69 -12.58
N CYS A 294 -18.89 5.31 -11.76
CA CYS A 294 -18.27 6.58 -12.12
C CYS A 294 -17.43 6.48 -13.41
N THR A 295 -16.90 5.29 -13.69
CA THR A 295 -16.08 4.97 -14.87
C THR A 295 -16.88 4.38 -16.04
N ALA A 296 -18.20 4.15 -15.94
CA ALA A 296 -18.98 3.51 -17.00
C ALA A 296 -18.86 4.25 -18.34
N ILE A 297 -18.81 3.50 -19.45
CA ILE A 297 -18.79 4.06 -20.80
C ILE A 297 -20.14 4.68 -21.12
N ARG A 298 -20.21 6.00 -21.10
CA ARG A 298 -21.42 6.77 -21.46
C ARG A 298 -21.47 7.14 -22.92
N ARG A 299 -20.30 7.27 -23.58
CA ARG A 299 -20.16 7.70 -24.96
C ARG A 299 -19.35 6.65 -25.72
N ILE A 300 -20.01 6.01 -26.69
CA ILE A 300 -19.48 4.96 -27.55
C ILE A 300 -19.11 5.60 -28.86
N ILE A 301 -17.81 5.83 -29.12
CA ILE A 301 -17.27 6.59 -30.25
C ILE A 301 -16.73 5.61 -31.27
N VAL A 302 -17.36 5.52 -32.46
CA VAL A 302 -17.04 4.52 -33.47
C VAL A 302 -16.84 5.13 -34.84
N PRO A 303 -16.06 4.49 -35.74
CA PRO A 303 -15.98 4.92 -37.14
C PRO A 303 -17.36 5.00 -37.74
N GLU A 304 -17.63 6.05 -38.52
CA GLU A 304 -18.94 6.34 -39.16
C GLU A 304 -19.47 5.14 -39.98
N ASN A 305 -18.57 4.44 -40.67
CA ASN A 305 -18.91 3.26 -41.49
C ASN A 305 -19.11 1.96 -40.65
N LEU A 306 -18.98 1.98 -39.35
CA LEU A 306 -19.15 0.81 -38.45
C LEU A 306 -20.32 1.00 -37.45
N VAL A 307 -21.10 2.05 -37.57
CA VAL A 307 -22.21 2.36 -36.66
C VAL A 307 -23.22 1.21 -36.61
N ASP A 308 -23.69 0.74 -37.79
CA ASP A 308 -24.70 -0.31 -37.86
C ASP A 308 -24.19 -1.66 -37.32
N GLU A 309 -22.94 -2.01 -37.62
CA GLU A 309 -22.30 -3.24 -37.14
C GLU A 309 -22.15 -3.22 -35.61
N VAL A 310 -21.71 -2.09 -35.06
CA VAL A 310 -21.57 -1.95 -33.60
C VAL A 310 -22.94 -1.98 -32.90
N GLN A 311 -23.94 -1.25 -33.44
CA GLN A 311 -25.29 -1.26 -32.90
C GLN A 311 -25.85 -2.69 -32.86
N ASN A 312 -25.75 -3.44 -33.98
CA ASN A 312 -26.27 -4.80 -34.08
C ASN A 312 -25.52 -5.78 -33.15
N ALA A 313 -24.19 -5.70 -33.08
CA ALA A 313 -23.37 -6.56 -32.23
C ALA A 313 -23.61 -6.28 -30.74
N LEU A 314 -23.68 -5.01 -30.34
CA LEU A 314 -23.94 -4.62 -28.97
C LEU A 314 -25.35 -4.94 -28.51
N GLY A 315 -26.38 -4.72 -29.38
CA GLY A 315 -27.77 -5.12 -29.11
C GLY A 315 -27.86 -6.60 -28.82
N LYS A 316 -27.30 -7.47 -29.67
CA LYS A 316 -27.26 -8.92 -29.46
C LYS A 316 -26.54 -9.31 -28.14
N ALA A 317 -25.46 -8.61 -27.80
CA ALA A 317 -24.72 -8.88 -26.58
C ALA A 317 -25.51 -8.48 -25.30
N LEU A 318 -26.29 -7.41 -25.38
CA LEU A 318 -27.16 -6.95 -24.30
C LEU A 318 -28.39 -7.85 -24.16
N ASP A 319 -29.02 -8.32 -25.24
CA ASP A 319 -30.14 -9.27 -25.17
C ASP A 319 -29.80 -10.57 -24.44
N GLN A 320 -28.53 -10.99 -24.49
CA GLN A 320 -28.05 -12.18 -23.80
C GLN A 320 -27.74 -11.93 -22.31
N THR A 321 -27.80 -10.67 -21.83
CA THR A 321 -27.49 -10.33 -20.45
C THR A 321 -28.64 -10.72 -19.52
N LYS A 322 -28.39 -11.65 -18.62
CA LYS A 322 -29.38 -12.09 -17.62
C LYS A 322 -29.50 -11.04 -16.51
N ILE A 323 -30.69 -10.47 -16.35
CA ILE A 323 -31.00 -9.43 -15.36
C ILE A 323 -31.89 -10.06 -14.28
N GLY A 324 -31.66 -9.73 -13.00
CA GLY A 324 -32.51 -10.25 -11.94
C GLY A 324 -31.93 -10.17 -10.54
N ASN A 325 -32.40 -11.04 -9.67
CA ASN A 325 -31.97 -11.13 -8.29
C ASN A 325 -30.49 -11.55 -8.20
N PRO A 326 -29.63 -10.77 -7.52
CA PRO A 326 -28.22 -11.10 -7.32
C PRO A 326 -27.94 -12.43 -6.60
N LEU A 327 -28.90 -12.96 -5.84
CA LEU A 327 -28.78 -14.27 -5.20
C LEU A 327 -28.78 -15.41 -6.23
N ASN A 328 -29.39 -15.20 -7.42
CA ASN A 328 -29.29 -16.12 -8.53
C ASN A 328 -27.91 -15.98 -9.19
N ARG A 329 -27.14 -17.06 -9.21
CA ARG A 329 -25.76 -17.08 -9.74
C ARG A 329 -25.65 -16.84 -11.25
N GLU A 330 -26.75 -16.96 -11.97
CA GLU A 330 -26.83 -16.67 -13.40
C GLU A 330 -27.00 -15.17 -13.69
N THR A 331 -27.46 -14.41 -12.71
CA THR A 331 -27.63 -12.95 -12.86
C THR A 331 -26.30 -12.26 -13.15
N ARG A 332 -26.30 -11.44 -14.21
CA ARG A 332 -25.16 -10.64 -14.67
C ARG A 332 -25.36 -9.15 -14.45
N MET A 333 -26.59 -8.70 -14.33
CA MET A 333 -26.94 -7.32 -13.98
C MET A 333 -28.06 -7.34 -12.95
N GLY A 334 -27.90 -6.64 -11.85
CA GLY A 334 -28.93 -6.48 -10.81
C GLY A 334 -29.74 -5.21 -10.98
N SER A 335 -30.31 -4.71 -9.88
CA SER A 335 -31.11 -3.50 -9.86
C SER A 335 -30.27 -2.23 -9.64
N LEU A 336 -30.85 -1.08 -9.90
CA LEU A 336 -30.38 0.20 -9.37
C LEU A 336 -30.51 0.18 -7.84
N VAL A 337 -29.76 1.06 -7.15
CA VAL A 337 -29.67 1.06 -5.68
C VAL A 337 -31.00 1.37 -4.97
N GLY A 338 -31.98 1.90 -5.66
CA GLY A 338 -33.30 2.20 -5.12
C GLY A 338 -34.17 3.03 -6.06
N LYS A 339 -35.44 3.25 -5.66
CA LYS A 339 -36.44 3.91 -6.50
C LYS A 339 -36.07 5.35 -6.84
N GLN A 340 -35.50 6.10 -5.90
CA GLN A 340 -35.04 7.48 -6.17
C GLN A 340 -33.99 7.52 -7.29
N GLN A 341 -33.04 6.58 -7.30
CA GLN A 341 -32.05 6.48 -8.38
C GLN A 341 -32.69 6.09 -9.71
N TYR A 342 -33.65 5.17 -9.68
CA TYR A 342 -34.43 4.79 -10.86
C TYR A 342 -35.14 6.02 -11.50
N GLU A 343 -35.80 6.84 -10.70
CA GLU A 343 -36.49 8.06 -11.15
C GLU A 343 -35.52 9.09 -11.74
N GLU A 344 -34.35 9.26 -11.11
CA GLU A 344 -33.31 10.19 -11.63
C GLU A 344 -32.74 9.70 -12.96
N VAL A 345 -32.47 8.38 -13.12
CA VAL A 345 -32.04 7.83 -14.41
C VAL A 345 -33.10 8.00 -15.47
N LEU A 346 -34.38 7.72 -15.14
CA LEU A 346 -35.49 7.87 -16.08
C LEU A 346 -35.66 9.31 -16.54
N LYS A 347 -35.51 10.28 -15.65
CA LYS A 347 -35.51 11.69 -15.98
C LYS A 347 -34.40 12.04 -16.98
N ASN A 348 -33.17 11.55 -16.75
CA ASN A 348 -32.02 11.82 -17.63
C ASN A 348 -32.16 11.07 -18.99
N VAL A 349 -32.76 9.90 -19.00
CA VAL A 349 -33.16 9.21 -20.22
C VAL A 349 -34.13 10.04 -21.07
N ASN A 350 -35.09 10.69 -20.40
CA ASN A 350 -36.03 11.57 -21.11
C ASN A 350 -35.37 12.85 -21.63
N LEU A 351 -34.35 13.38 -20.95
CA LEU A 351 -33.57 14.50 -21.50
C LEU A 351 -32.77 14.09 -22.71
N LEU A 352 -32.16 12.90 -22.72
CA LEU A 352 -31.40 12.38 -23.87
C LEU A 352 -32.27 12.28 -25.15
N LYS A 353 -33.54 11.87 -25.01
CA LYS A 353 -34.50 11.76 -26.12
C LYS A 353 -34.74 13.08 -26.85
N ALA A 354 -34.39 14.23 -26.27
CA ALA A 354 -34.63 15.53 -26.90
C ALA A 354 -33.73 15.77 -28.14
N GLU A 355 -32.53 15.21 -28.19
CA GLU A 355 -31.58 15.43 -29.26
C GLU A 355 -31.01 14.11 -29.86
N THR A 356 -31.34 12.96 -29.30
CA THR A 356 -30.79 11.65 -29.70
C THR A 356 -31.89 10.63 -29.93
N GLU A 357 -31.63 9.67 -30.80
CA GLU A 357 -32.56 8.58 -31.10
C GLU A 357 -32.31 7.40 -30.17
N LEU A 358 -33.37 6.82 -29.58
CA LEU A 358 -33.31 5.57 -28.82
C LEU A 358 -33.25 4.40 -29.80
N ILE A 359 -32.07 3.84 -30.00
CA ILE A 359 -31.83 2.76 -30.97
C ILE A 359 -31.87 1.35 -30.37
N TYR A 360 -31.78 1.25 -29.05
CA TYR A 360 -31.96 -0.02 -28.32
C TYR A 360 -32.65 0.24 -26.98
N ASP A 361 -33.76 -0.48 -26.77
CA ASP A 361 -34.50 -0.52 -25.51
C ASP A 361 -34.75 -1.98 -25.10
N GLY A 362 -33.89 -2.52 -24.28
CA GLY A 362 -33.91 -3.92 -23.90
C GLY A 362 -35.24 -4.36 -23.25
N GLN A 363 -35.77 -5.50 -23.68
CA GLN A 363 -36.94 -6.16 -23.07
C GLN A 363 -36.47 -7.47 -22.42
N HIS A 364 -36.24 -7.43 -21.11
CA HIS A 364 -35.66 -8.57 -20.38
C HIS A 364 -36.67 -9.14 -19.39
N GLU A 365 -36.84 -10.48 -19.39
CA GLU A 365 -37.44 -11.16 -18.28
C GLU A 365 -36.45 -11.19 -17.09
N LEU A 366 -36.96 -10.91 -15.90
CA LEU A 366 -36.14 -10.88 -14.70
C LEU A 366 -36.01 -12.27 -14.10
N LEU A 367 -34.79 -12.66 -13.73
CA LEU A 367 -34.55 -13.90 -12.97
C LEU A 367 -34.88 -13.67 -11.49
N ASP A 368 -35.84 -14.41 -10.95
CA ASP A 368 -36.23 -14.39 -9.54
C ASP A 368 -36.47 -12.97 -8.97
N ALA A 369 -37.03 -12.09 -9.78
CA ALA A 369 -37.28 -10.69 -9.40
C ALA A 369 -38.48 -10.10 -10.18
N SER A 370 -38.94 -8.90 -9.78
CA SER A 370 -40.04 -8.18 -10.44
C SER A 370 -39.74 -6.70 -10.59
N TYR A 371 -40.13 -6.12 -11.73
CA TYR A 371 -40.09 -4.68 -11.98
C TYR A 371 -40.99 -3.87 -11.03
N GLU A 372 -42.06 -4.46 -10.51
CA GLU A 372 -43.02 -3.77 -9.63
C GLU A 372 -42.44 -3.55 -8.23
N SER A 373 -41.70 -4.52 -7.70
CA SER A 373 -41.17 -4.49 -6.34
C SER A 373 -39.71 -3.98 -6.28
N GLY A 374 -38.91 -4.25 -7.32
CA GLY A 374 -37.51 -3.89 -7.40
C GLY A 374 -37.24 -2.63 -8.22
N SER A 375 -36.01 -2.14 -8.14
CA SER A 375 -35.56 -0.96 -8.90
C SER A 375 -34.78 -1.36 -10.18
N PHE A 376 -35.35 -2.28 -10.97
CA PHE A 376 -34.71 -2.80 -12.18
C PHE A 376 -34.92 -1.88 -13.38
N MET A 377 -33.90 -1.76 -14.22
CA MET A 377 -33.96 -1.01 -15.48
C MET A 377 -33.22 -1.79 -16.56
N SER A 378 -33.86 -2.02 -17.69
CA SER A 378 -33.21 -2.64 -18.86
C SER A 378 -32.21 -1.69 -19.53
N PRO A 379 -31.12 -2.20 -20.13
CA PRO A 379 -30.14 -1.39 -20.84
C PRO A 379 -30.76 -0.59 -21.98
N LYS A 380 -30.22 0.63 -22.21
CA LYS A 380 -30.65 1.54 -23.26
C LYS A 380 -29.47 2.10 -24.02
N ILE A 381 -29.57 2.15 -25.36
CA ILE A 381 -28.57 2.79 -26.18
C ILE A 381 -29.25 3.87 -27.02
N PHE A 382 -28.69 5.06 -26.96
CA PHE A 382 -29.03 6.19 -27.80
C PHE A 382 -28.06 6.33 -28.95
N TYR A 383 -28.48 6.99 -30.04
CA TYR A 383 -27.65 7.37 -31.17
C TYR A 383 -27.66 8.89 -31.35
N ASN A 384 -26.48 9.49 -31.38
CA ASN A 384 -26.26 10.88 -31.71
C ASN A 384 -25.60 10.94 -33.08
N ASP A 385 -26.39 11.18 -34.15
CA ASP A 385 -25.95 11.22 -35.54
C ASP A 385 -25.06 12.43 -35.88
N LYS A 386 -25.16 13.50 -35.09
CA LYS A 386 -24.42 14.76 -35.25
C LYS A 386 -23.75 15.21 -33.97
N PRO A 387 -22.75 14.46 -33.50
CA PRO A 387 -22.22 14.66 -32.14
C PRO A 387 -21.44 15.98 -31.97
N PHE A 388 -21.15 16.71 -33.02
CA PHE A 388 -20.56 18.05 -32.96
C PHE A 388 -21.60 19.17 -32.88
N GLU A 389 -22.84 18.92 -33.30
CA GLU A 389 -23.94 19.88 -33.29
C GLU A 389 -24.87 19.69 -32.08
N LYS A 390 -25.16 18.42 -31.70
CA LYS A 390 -26.06 18.00 -30.63
C LYS A 390 -25.28 17.76 -29.32
N ASN A 391 -25.62 18.52 -28.29
CA ASN A 391 -24.80 18.55 -27.06
C ASN A 391 -25.29 17.67 -25.93
N ILE A 392 -26.55 17.25 -25.93
CA ILE A 392 -27.19 16.62 -24.80
C ILE A 392 -26.41 15.37 -24.27
N SER A 393 -25.87 14.56 -25.18
CA SER A 393 -25.05 13.38 -24.86
C SER A 393 -23.67 13.70 -24.28
N HIS A 394 -23.26 14.97 -24.33
CA HIS A 394 -22.03 15.49 -23.72
C HIS A 394 -22.28 16.26 -22.42
N ASP A 395 -23.55 16.50 -22.05
CA ASP A 395 -23.93 17.30 -20.91
C ASP A 395 -24.69 16.49 -19.84
N VAL A 396 -25.49 15.49 -20.26
CA VAL A 396 -26.34 14.70 -19.35
C VAL A 396 -25.73 13.34 -19.09
N GLU A 397 -25.50 13.03 -17.81
CA GLU A 397 -25.14 11.71 -17.35
C GLU A 397 -26.37 10.97 -16.82
N ALA A 398 -26.80 9.91 -17.48
CA ALA A 398 -27.77 8.97 -16.93
C ALA A 398 -27.01 7.89 -16.16
N PHE A 399 -26.94 8.01 -14.83
CA PHE A 399 -26.14 7.12 -13.96
C PHE A 399 -26.83 5.77 -13.73
N GLY A 400 -26.98 5.02 -14.83
CA GLY A 400 -27.65 3.74 -14.96
C GLY A 400 -27.15 3.02 -16.21
N PRO A 401 -27.86 1.94 -16.67
CA PRO A 401 -27.44 1.15 -17.82
C PRO A 401 -27.75 1.85 -19.15
N VAL A 402 -27.20 3.04 -19.35
CA VAL A 402 -27.50 3.95 -20.47
C VAL A 402 -26.21 4.47 -21.09
N SER A 403 -26.10 4.36 -22.43
CA SER A 403 -24.97 4.87 -23.21
C SER A 403 -25.44 5.49 -24.53
N THR A 404 -24.60 6.32 -25.13
CA THR A 404 -24.88 6.96 -26.42
C THR A 404 -23.81 6.61 -27.46
N LEU A 405 -24.20 6.03 -28.57
CA LEU A 405 -23.38 5.73 -29.75
C LEU A 405 -23.24 7.00 -30.60
N MET A 406 -22.03 7.28 -31.09
CA MET A 406 -21.77 8.44 -31.93
C MET A 406 -20.66 8.18 -32.97
N PRO A 407 -20.79 8.69 -34.19
CA PRO A 407 -19.85 8.46 -35.28
C PRO A 407 -18.66 9.42 -35.24
N TYR A 408 -17.51 8.98 -35.78
CA TYR A 408 -16.36 9.80 -36.15
C TYR A 408 -15.74 9.35 -37.47
N ARG A 409 -14.93 10.21 -38.12
CA ARG A 409 -14.31 9.96 -39.42
C ARG A 409 -12.80 9.67 -39.33
N ASP A 410 -12.09 10.33 -38.41
CA ASP A 410 -10.64 10.22 -38.27
C ASP A 410 -10.19 10.41 -36.82
N ALA A 411 -8.89 10.22 -36.55
CA ALA A 411 -8.31 10.33 -35.21
C ALA A 411 -8.50 11.72 -34.57
N GLU A 412 -8.56 12.79 -35.37
CA GLU A 412 -8.80 14.15 -34.90
C GLU A 412 -10.21 14.29 -34.34
N GLU A 413 -11.20 13.84 -35.09
CA GLU A 413 -12.59 13.84 -34.64
C GLU A 413 -12.82 12.92 -33.43
N ALA A 414 -12.22 11.72 -33.44
CA ALA A 414 -12.33 10.81 -32.30
C ALA A 414 -11.82 11.46 -30.99
N ALA A 415 -10.66 12.10 -31.04
CA ALA A 415 -10.09 12.81 -29.90
C ALA A 415 -10.90 14.07 -29.53
N ALA A 416 -11.41 14.79 -30.52
CA ALA A 416 -12.25 15.95 -30.27
C ALA A 416 -13.57 15.56 -29.59
N LEU A 417 -14.24 14.47 -30.04
CA LEU A 417 -15.42 13.93 -29.38
C LEU A 417 -15.12 13.47 -27.93
N ALA A 418 -14.01 12.79 -27.73
CA ALA A 418 -13.61 12.38 -26.38
C ALA A 418 -13.54 13.58 -25.43
N LYS A 419 -12.95 14.70 -25.85
CA LYS A 419 -12.81 15.92 -25.05
C LYS A 419 -14.14 16.67 -24.79
N ARG A 420 -15.18 16.44 -25.59
CA ARG A 420 -16.49 17.05 -25.35
C ARG A 420 -17.18 16.62 -24.04
N GLY A 421 -16.67 15.57 -23.37
CA GLY A 421 -17.06 15.24 -21.99
C GLY A 421 -16.67 16.30 -20.97
N LYS A 422 -15.83 17.29 -21.35
CA LYS A 422 -15.40 18.41 -20.48
C LYS A 422 -14.67 17.96 -19.22
N GLY A 423 -13.97 16.85 -19.32
CA GLY A 423 -13.29 16.17 -18.21
C GLY A 423 -13.95 14.82 -17.90
N SER A 424 -13.15 13.77 -17.84
CA SER A 424 -13.59 12.40 -17.59
C SER A 424 -12.60 11.67 -16.69
N LEU A 425 -13.08 10.69 -15.93
CA LEU A 425 -12.24 9.80 -15.13
C LEU A 425 -11.40 8.88 -16.01
N VAL A 426 -12.02 8.35 -17.06
CA VAL A 426 -11.35 7.44 -17.98
C VAL A 426 -11.84 7.60 -19.42
N GLY A 427 -10.94 7.42 -20.37
CA GLY A 427 -11.26 7.16 -21.78
C GLY A 427 -10.57 5.87 -22.21
N SER A 428 -11.20 5.07 -23.10
CA SER A 428 -10.53 3.91 -23.66
C SER A 428 -10.39 4.00 -25.18
N ILE A 429 -9.35 3.34 -25.70
CA ILE A 429 -9.09 3.17 -27.12
C ILE A 429 -8.89 1.68 -27.35
N VAL A 430 -9.71 1.09 -28.22
CA VAL A 430 -9.59 -0.32 -28.60
C VAL A 430 -9.13 -0.41 -30.04
N SER A 431 -7.88 -0.71 -30.27
CA SER A 431 -7.22 -0.69 -31.57
C SER A 431 -5.89 -1.42 -31.54
N ASN A 432 -5.46 -1.97 -32.65
CA ASN A 432 -4.12 -2.54 -32.83
C ASN A 432 -3.22 -1.65 -33.72
N ASP A 433 -3.69 -0.48 -34.10
CA ASP A 433 -2.93 0.54 -34.84
C ASP A 433 -2.20 1.47 -33.84
N GLU A 434 -0.91 1.25 -33.64
CA GLU A 434 -0.07 2.02 -32.72
C GLU A 434 -0.06 3.52 -33.02
N LYS A 435 -0.12 3.90 -34.32
CA LYS A 435 -0.11 5.31 -34.72
C LYS A 435 -1.42 5.98 -34.33
N PHE A 436 -2.56 5.35 -34.62
CA PHE A 436 -3.88 5.83 -34.22
C PHE A 436 -3.97 5.98 -32.69
N VAL A 437 -3.53 4.96 -31.97
CA VAL A 437 -3.53 4.96 -30.49
C VAL A 437 -2.68 6.10 -29.93
N ALA A 438 -1.43 6.24 -30.41
CA ALA A 438 -0.52 7.28 -29.93
C ALA A 438 -1.09 8.69 -30.20
N GLU A 439 -1.54 8.96 -31.41
CA GLU A 439 -2.08 10.26 -31.82
C GLU A 439 -3.34 10.63 -31.02
N THR A 440 -4.29 9.71 -30.90
CA THR A 440 -5.55 9.91 -30.18
C THR A 440 -5.29 10.10 -28.67
N SER A 441 -4.40 9.28 -28.08
CA SER A 441 -4.05 9.37 -26.65
C SER A 441 -3.48 10.74 -26.30
N TRP A 442 -2.49 11.24 -27.05
CA TRP A 442 -1.90 12.56 -26.80
C TRP A 442 -2.91 13.69 -26.92
N LYS A 443 -3.80 13.64 -27.91
CA LYS A 443 -4.80 14.67 -28.14
C LYS A 443 -5.89 14.72 -27.06
N MET A 444 -6.24 13.59 -26.44
CA MET A 444 -7.31 13.52 -25.45
C MET A 444 -6.82 13.55 -24.00
N ALA A 445 -5.52 13.31 -23.71
CA ALA A 445 -4.99 13.10 -22.37
C ALA A 445 -5.32 14.22 -21.37
N SER A 446 -5.26 15.49 -21.80
CA SER A 446 -5.53 16.64 -20.93
C SER A 446 -6.97 16.73 -20.38
N GLN A 447 -7.90 15.92 -20.90
CA GLN A 447 -9.30 15.89 -20.47
C GLN A 447 -9.71 14.56 -19.82
N HIS A 448 -8.74 13.69 -19.52
CA HIS A 448 -9.00 12.38 -18.92
C HIS A 448 -8.01 12.12 -17.79
N GLY A 449 -8.49 11.58 -16.68
CA GLY A 449 -7.62 11.14 -15.58
C GLY A 449 -6.84 9.88 -15.95
N ARG A 450 -7.43 9.02 -16.78
CA ARG A 450 -6.80 7.77 -17.24
C ARG A 450 -7.16 7.49 -18.68
N ILE A 451 -6.20 7.00 -19.46
CA ILE A 451 -6.44 6.43 -20.79
C ILE A 451 -6.15 4.94 -20.72
N PHE A 452 -7.14 4.13 -21.10
CA PHE A 452 -7.05 2.68 -21.14
C PHE A 452 -6.96 2.22 -22.61
N VAL A 453 -5.86 1.56 -22.95
CA VAL A 453 -5.65 1.02 -24.31
C VAL A 453 -5.80 -0.49 -24.25
N LEU A 454 -6.65 -1.04 -25.13
CA LEU A 454 -6.93 -2.47 -25.20
C LEU A 454 -6.72 -2.98 -26.62
N ASN A 455 -5.96 -4.06 -26.74
CA ASN A 455 -5.79 -4.82 -27.97
C ASN A 455 -5.70 -6.32 -27.68
N ARG A 456 -5.53 -7.13 -28.73
CA ARG A 456 -5.42 -8.61 -28.61
C ARG A 456 -4.29 -9.06 -27.69
N ASP A 457 -3.19 -8.30 -27.61
CA ASP A 457 -2.01 -8.68 -26.85
C ASP A 457 -2.20 -8.51 -25.35
N SER A 458 -2.95 -7.47 -24.94
CA SER A 458 -3.23 -7.16 -23.54
C SER A 458 -4.53 -7.80 -23.02
N ALA A 459 -5.38 -8.34 -23.88
CA ALA A 459 -6.76 -8.74 -23.57
C ALA A 459 -6.91 -9.74 -22.41
N LYS A 460 -5.96 -10.70 -22.25
CA LYS A 460 -6.03 -11.74 -21.21
C LYS A 460 -5.73 -11.23 -19.80
N GLU A 461 -4.87 -10.22 -19.68
CA GLU A 461 -4.37 -9.73 -18.39
C GLU A 461 -4.93 -8.34 -18.05
N SER A 462 -5.68 -7.76 -18.97
CA SER A 462 -6.33 -6.47 -18.81
C SER A 462 -7.32 -6.47 -17.64
N THR A 463 -7.29 -5.39 -16.85
CA THR A 463 -8.25 -5.17 -15.76
C THR A 463 -9.58 -4.60 -16.19
N GLY A 464 -9.72 -4.22 -17.49
CA GLY A 464 -10.90 -3.59 -18.05
C GLY A 464 -10.96 -2.07 -17.88
N HIS A 465 -11.83 -1.45 -18.67
CA HIS A 465 -12.00 0.01 -18.75
C HIS A 465 -12.29 0.63 -17.39
N GLY A 466 -13.20 0.06 -16.65
CA GLY A 466 -13.74 0.66 -15.44
C GLY A 466 -13.02 0.32 -14.14
N SER A 467 -11.83 -0.31 -14.17
CA SER A 467 -11.13 -0.76 -12.97
C SER A 467 -10.04 0.24 -12.58
N PRO A 468 -10.21 1.04 -11.51
CA PRO A 468 -9.13 1.85 -10.98
C PRO A 468 -8.11 0.96 -10.26
N LEU A 469 -6.83 1.30 -10.39
CA LEU A 469 -5.74 0.58 -9.72
C LEU A 469 -5.13 1.46 -8.62
N PRO A 470 -4.90 0.94 -7.41
CA PRO A 470 -4.37 1.76 -6.31
C PRO A 470 -3.00 2.42 -6.58
N THR A 471 -2.21 1.84 -7.51
CA THR A 471 -0.90 2.39 -7.91
C THR A 471 -0.98 3.44 -9.02
N LEU A 472 -2.13 3.58 -9.68
CA LEU A 472 -2.39 4.59 -10.69
C LEU A 472 -3.43 5.59 -10.18
N MET A 473 -3.33 6.83 -10.67
CA MET A 473 -4.27 7.88 -10.27
C MET A 473 -5.71 7.51 -10.67
N HIS A 474 -6.63 7.71 -9.73
CA HIS A 474 -8.07 7.73 -9.95
C HIS A 474 -8.57 9.15 -9.72
N GLY A 475 -9.31 9.68 -10.67
CA GLY A 475 -9.75 11.06 -10.69
C GLY A 475 -9.82 11.57 -12.12
N GLY A 476 -10.11 12.85 -12.31
CA GLY A 476 -10.16 13.44 -13.63
C GLY A 476 -10.39 14.94 -13.62
N PRO A 477 -9.98 15.64 -14.66
CA PRO A 477 -10.07 17.09 -14.75
C PRO A 477 -11.51 17.57 -14.97
N GLY A 478 -11.72 18.87 -14.83
CA GLY A 478 -12.93 19.56 -15.22
C GLY A 478 -14.19 19.03 -14.54
N ARG A 479 -15.12 18.48 -15.35
CA ARG A 479 -16.40 17.94 -14.90
C ARG A 479 -16.23 16.80 -13.88
N ALA A 480 -15.19 15.96 -14.04
CA ALA A 480 -14.89 14.87 -13.14
C ALA A 480 -14.42 15.32 -11.73
N GLY A 481 -14.32 16.62 -11.48
CA GLY A 481 -14.09 17.19 -10.17
C GLY A 481 -12.71 17.82 -9.97
N GLY A 482 -11.72 17.43 -10.74
CA GLY A 482 -10.32 17.88 -10.61
C GLY A 482 -9.61 17.27 -9.41
N GLY A 483 -10.19 16.24 -8.80
CA GLY A 483 -9.57 15.49 -7.71
C GLY A 483 -8.62 14.41 -8.19
N GLU A 484 -7.71 14.04 -7.30
CA GLU A 484 -6.79 12.91 -7.47
C GLU A 484 -6.91 12.00 -6.26
N GLU A 485 -7.25 10.73 -6.50
CA GLU A 485 -7.34 9.69 -5.49
C GLU A 485 -6.40 8.55 -5.84
N MET A 486 -5.94 7.80 -4.85
CA MET A 486 -4.97 6.71 -5.03
C MET A 486 -3.66 7.21 -5.68
N GLY A 487 -3.18 6.61 -6.76
CA GLY A 487 -1.96 7.05 -7.44
C GLY A 487 -0.66 6.64 -6.75
N GLY A 488 -0.69 5.55 -6.00
CA GLY A 488 0.46 5.10 -5.22
C GLY A 488 0.84 6.12 -4.15
N LEU A 489 2.11 6.50 -4.09
CA LEU A 489 2.58 7.47 -3.09
C LEU A 489 2.01 8.89 -3.31
N ASN A 490 1.66 9.24 -4.53
CA ASN A 490 1.09 10.56 -4.82
C ASN A 490 -0.22 10.81 -4.05
N GLY A 491 -1.03 9.75 -3.85
CA GLY A 491 -2.26 9.83 -3.06
C GLY A 491 -2.06 10.25 -1.60
N LEU A 492 -0.85 10.08 -1.07
CA LEU A 492 -0.54 10.51 0.29
C LEU A 492 -0.31 12.03 0.39
N HIS A 493 0.14 12.67 -0.69
CA HIS A 493 0.47 14.10 -0.68
C HIS A 493 -0.73 14.97 -0.33
N PHE A 494 -1.94 14.52 -0.65
CA PHE A 494 -3.17 15.23 -0.27
C PHE A 494 -3.34 15.35 1.26
N PHE A 495 -2.83 14.38 2.02
CA PHE A 495 -2.95 14.29 3.47
C PHE A 495 -1.68 14.73 4.20
N LEU A 496 -0.61 15.07 3.47
CA LEU A 496 0.68 15.47 4.02
C LEU A 496 0.91 16.97 3.82
N GLN A 497 1.49 17.60 4.82
CA GLN A 497 1.99 18.97 4.70
C GLN A 497 3.44 18.94 4.22
N LYS A 498 3.70 19.55 3.06
CA LYS A 498 5.04 19.73 2.52
C LYS A 498 5.67 21.00 3.05
N THR A 499 6.81 20.88 3.75
CA THR A 499 7.53 21.98 4.35
C THR A 499 8.95 22.03 3.81
N ALA A 500 9.38 23.20 3.30
CA ALA A 500 10.77 23.44 2.93
C ALA A 500 11.57 23.73 4.20
N ILE A 501 12.70 23.03 4.36
CA ILE A 501 13.64 23.24 5.45
C ILE A 501 14.96 23.68 4.87
N GLN A 502 15.56 24.74 5.44
CA GLN A 502 16.82 25.32 4.98
C GLN A 502 17.77 25.48 6.17
N GLY A 503 19.06 25.23 5.97
CA GLY A 503 20.06 25.36 7.03
C GLY A 503 21.41 24.80 6.63
N SER A 504 22.28 24.61 7.62
CA SER A 504 23.56 23.92 7.41
C SER A 504 23.34 22.41 7.21
N PRO A 505 24.29 21.72 6.55
CA PRO A 505 24.23 20.27 6.39
C PRO A 505 24.03 19.50 7.70
N ASP A 506 24.68 19.90 8.80
CA ASP A 506 24.53 19.25 10.11
C ASP A 506 23.10 19.38 10.66
N MET A 507 22.51 20.58 10.57
CA MET A 507 21.15 20.81 11.04
C MET A 507 20.12 20.02 10.23
N LEU A 508 20.29 19.99 8.90
CA LEU A 508 19.39 19.20 8.06
C LEU A 508 19.58 17.70 8.27
N SER A 509 20.80 17.22 8.49
CA SER A 509 21.03 15.81 8.84
C SER A 509 20.34 15.43 10.17
N ALA A 510 20.39 16.30 11.16
CA ALA A 510 19.73 16.09 12.45
C ALA A 510 18.19 16.05 12.32
N ILE A 511 17.60 16.94 11.50
CA ILE A 511 16.14 17.03 11.28
C ILE A 511 15.65 15.84 10.47
N THR A 512 16.31 15.56 9.34
CA THR A 512 15.84 14.57 8.37
C THR A 512 16.19 13.13 8.76
N LYS A 513 17.15 12.94 9.67
CA LYS A 513 17.76 11.63 9.98
C LYS A 513 18.44 10.99 8.77
N VAL A 514 18.83 11.81 7.80
CA VAL A 514 19.57 11.44 6.60
C VAL A 514 20.81 12.33 6.53
N TYR A 515 21.99 11.73 6.45
CA TYR A 515 23.25 12.48 6.30
C TYR A 515 23.21 13.34 5.04
N GLN A 516 23.51 14.62 5.21
CA GLN A 516 23.61 15.59 4.13
C GLN A 516 25.08 15.80 3.77
N GLN A 517 25.39 15.77 2.48
CA GLN A 517 26.75 16.02 2.00
C GLN A 517 27.29 17.34 2.54
N GLY A 518 28.48 17.31 3.14
CA GLY A 518 29.09 18.45 3.82
C GLY A 518 28.77 18.59 5.31
N ALA A 519 27.96 17.69 5.88
CA ALA A 519 27.80 17.58 7.33
C ALA A 519 29.02 16.93 7.98
N THR A 520 29.12 17.06 9.30
CA THR A 520 30.20 16.48 10.09
C THR A 520 30.24 14.96 9.95
N GLN A 521 31.43 14.43 9.69
CA GLN A 521 31.72 13.00 9.57
C GLN A 521 32.33 12.47 10.87
N ASN A 522 31.88 11.29 11.32
CA ASN A 522 32.32 10.66 12.55
C ASN A 522 33.28 9.51 12.23
N PHE A 523 34.55 9.75 12.31
CA PHE A 523 35.58 8.73 12.12
C PHE A 523 35.85 7.96 13.41
N SER A 524 36.00 6.63 13.30
CA SER A 524 36.35 5.76 14.43
C SER A 524 37.33 4.66 14.00
N ASP A 525 38.09 4.11 14.95
CA ASP A 525 39.00 2.98 14.70
C ASP A 525 38.26 1.70 14.29
N ARG A 526 36.97 1.59 14.64
CA ARG A 526 36.13 0.46 14.24
C ARG A 526 35.53 0.70 12.88
N HIS A 527 35.94 -0.13 11.91
CA HIS A 527 35.42 -0.05 10.56
C HIS A 527 33.87 -0.09 10.54
N PRO A 528 33.16 0.82 9.81
CA PRO A 528 31.70 0.88 9.81
C PRO A 528 31.01 -0.44 9.45
N PHE A 529 31.57 -1.24 8.52
CA PHE A 529 31.03 -2.56 8.14
C PHE A 529 31.18 -3.63 9.24
N ARG A 530 31.77 -3.31 10.38
CA ARG A 530 31.87 -4.18 11.55
C ARG A 530 30.86 -3.85 12.64
N LYS A 531 30.04 -2.85 12.41
CA LYS A 531 28.92 -2.46 13.27
C LYS A 531 27.67 -3.21 12.87
N PHE A 532 26.92 -3.73 13.85
CA PHE A 532 25.56 -4.22 13.60
C PHE A 532 24.63 -3.06 13.23
N PHE A 533 23.47 -3.38 12.67
CA PHE A 533 22.53 -2.37 12.20
C PHE A 533 22.19 -1.32 13.28
N GLU A 534 21.99 -1.73 14.53
CA GLU A 534 21.70 -0.84 15.65
C GLU A 534 22.88 0.09 15.99
N GLU A 535 24.11 -0.42 15.88
CA GLU A 535 25.34 0.27 16.22
C GLU A 535 25.81 1.29 15.20
N VAL A 536 25.29 1.20 13.95
CA VAL A 536 25.60 2.21 12.91
C VAL A 536 24.86 3.49 13.23
N GLU A 537 25.57 4.60 13.30
CA GLU A 537 25.03 5.94 13.45
C GLU A 537 25.12 6.71 12.13
N ILE A 538 24.15 7.61 11.89
CA ILE A 538 24.18 8.49 10.70
C ILE A 538 25.39 9.41 10.82
N GLY A 539 26.21 9.47 9.76
CA GLY A 539 27.49 10.19 9.78
C GLY A 539 28.72 9.33 10.14
N ASP A 540 28.53 8.06 10.58
CA ASP A 540 29.67 7.14 10.74
C ASP A 540 30.46 7.05 9.44
N SER A 541 31.76 7.32 9.48
CA SER A 541 32.57 7.50 8.28
C SER A 541 33.87 6.71 8.31
N LEU A 542 34.33 6.39 7.12
CA LEU A 542 35.65 5.81 6.86
C LEU A 542 36.34 6.63 5.75
N GLU A 543 37.58 6.99 5.98
CA GLU A 543 38.50 7.47 4.96
C GLU A 543 39.47 6.35 4.60
N THR A 544 39.65 6.09 3.30
CA THR A 544 40.56 5.03 2.84
C THR A 544 41.95 5.57 2.60
N ALA A 545 42.95 4.68 2.52
CA ALA A 545 44.23 5.04 1.96
C ALA A 545 44.08 5.48 0.48
N GLY A 546 44.92 6.41 0.04
CA GLY A 546 44.98 6.82 -1.35
C GLY A 546 45.54 5.71 -2.26
N ARG A 547 44.96 5.56 -3.47
CA ARG A 547 45.43 4.63 -4.49
C ARG A 547 45.64 5.39 -5.83
N THR A 548 46.85 5.37 -6.37
CA THR A 548 47.12 5.90 -7.70
C THR A 548 46.62 4.97 -8.79
N VAL A 549 45.80 5.51 -9.69
CA VAL A 549 45.29 4.83 -10.88
C VAL A 549 46.41 4.79 -11.92
N THR A 550 46.67 3.62 -12.44
CA THR A 550 47.72 3.38 -13.45
C THR A 550 47.11 3.14 -14.82
N GLU A 551 47.87 3.28 -15.88
CA GLU A 551 47.45 2.88 -17.23
C GLU A 551 47.13 1.39 -17.32
N ALA A 552 47.88 0.56 -16.58
CA ALA A 552 47.61 -0.86 -16.48
C ALA A 552 46.22 -1.15 -15.86
N ASP A 553 45.79 -0.37 -14.88
CA ASP A 553 44.42 -0.52 -14.29
C ASP A 553 43.34 -0.26 -15.35
N ILE A 554 43.51 0.78 -16.19
CA ILE A 554 42.53 1.13 -17.25
C ILE A 554 42.47 0.01 -18.29
N VAL A 555 43.63 -0.44 -18.78
CA VAL A 555 43.74 -1.51 -19.80
C VAL A 555 43.17 -2.84 -19.26
N ASN A 556 43.52 -3.20 -18.03
CA ASN A 556 42.99 -4.44 -17.42
C ASN A 556 41.48 -4.38 -17.25
N PHE A 557 40.95 -3.23 -16.85
CA PHE A 557 39.50 -3.10 -16.70
C PHE A 557 38.78 -3.14 -18.04
N SER A 558 39.35 -2.56 -19.11
CA SER A 558 38.81 -2.71 -20.47
C SER A 558 38.68 -4.19 -20.87
N ASN A 559 39.71 -5.01 -20.57
CA ASN A 559 39.71 -6.43 -20.90
C ASN A 559 38.73 -7.24 -20.08
N VAL A 560 38.56 -6.94 -18.79
CA VAL A 560 37.64 -7.65 -17.90
C VAL A 560 36.19 -7.25 -18.16
N SER A 561 35.93 -5.97 -18.40
CA SER A 561 34.58 -5.43 -18.63
C SER A 561 34.10 -5.54 -20.07
N TRP A 562 35.04 -5.77 -21.04
CA TRP A 562 34.84 -5.70 -22.49
C TRP A 562 34.47 -4.29 -22.99
N ASP A 563 34.65 -3.28 -22.16
CA ASP A 563 34.41 -1.89 -22.51
C ASP A 563 35.69 -1.30 -23.17
N HIS A 564 35.71 -1.39 -24.47
CA HIS A 564 36.79 -0.83 -25.32
C HIS A 564 36.38 0.50 -25.97
N PHE A 565 35.53 1.28 -25.29
CA PHE A 565 35.18 2.61 -25.77
C PHE A 565 36.46 3.42 -26.04
N TYR A 566 36.50 4.11 -27.18
CA TYR A 566 37.74 4.76 -27.64
C TYR A 566 38.39 5.66 -26.60
N ALA A 567 37.61 6.38 -25.80
CA ALA A 567 38.17 7.29 -24.80
C ALA A 567 39.01 6.59 -23.73
N HIS A 568 38.87 5.27 -23.56
CA HIS A 568 39.67 4.48 -22.62
C HIS A 568 40.89 3.82 -23.27
N THR A 569 40.88 3.63 -24.60
CA THR A 569 41.83 2.73 -25.26
C THR A 569 42.59 3.36 -26.43
N ASP A 570 42.14 4.48 -27.00
CA ASP A 570 42.71 5.12 -28.17
C ASP A 570 43.01 6.61 -27.95
N SER A 571 44.24 6.94 -27.60
CA SER A 571 44.66 8.33 -27.37
C SER A 571 44.66 9.19 -28.65
N THR A 572 44.61 8.59 -29.84
CA THR A 572 44.64 9.34 -31.12
C THR A 572 43.23 9.81 -31.50
N SER A 573 42.18 9.19 -30.97
CA SER A 573 40.79 9.55 -31.23
C SER A 573 40.21 10.60 -30.26
N LEU A 574 40.99 11.16 -29.35
CA LEU A 574 40.51 12.11 -28.35
C LEU A 574 40.37 13.56 -28.85
N ASN A 575 40.93 13.87 -30.05
CA ASN A 575 40.87 15.23 -30.61
C ASN A 575 39.39 15.65 -30.82
N GLY A 576 39.04 16.80 -30.26
CA GLY A 576 37.66 17.32 -30.30
C GLY A 576 36.70 16.73 -29.26
N THR A 577 37.19 15.92 -28.34
CA THR A 577 36.45 15.45 -27.18
C THR A 577 36.69 16.30 -25.94
N ILE A 578 36.02 15.96 -24.82
CA ILE A 578 36.24 16.63 -23.52
C ILE A 578 37.41 16.05 -22.72
N PHE A 579 38.15 15.07 -23.25
CA PHE A 579 39.22 14.35 -22.59
C PHE A 579 40.58 14.73 -23.15
N ASP A 580 41.52 15.06 -22.26
CA ASP A 580 42.92 15.40 -22.62
C ASP A 580 43.80 14.16 -22.83
N LYS A 581 43.43 13.04 -22.20
CA LYS A 581 44.15 11.75 -22.20
C LYS A 581 43.13 10.62 -22.13
N THR A 582 43.57 9.36 -22.31
CA THR A 582 42.75 8.20 -22.07
C THR A 582 42.27 8.24 -20.60
N VAL A 583 40.94 8.16 -20.43
CA VAL A 583 40.25 8.32 -19.14
C VAL A 583 39.93 6.98 -18.53
N ALA A 584 39.96 6.85 -17.20
CA ALA A 584 39.51 5.66 -16.51
C ALA A 584 37.98 5.51 -16.65
N HIS A 585 37.50 4.26 -16.81
CA HIS A 585 36.09 3.95 -16.87
C HIS A 585 35.37 4.39 -15.58
N GLY A 586 34.21 4.96 -15.69
CA GLY A 586 33.37 5.30 -14.52
C GLY A 586 33.10 4.08 -13.63
N TYR A 587 32.78 2.95 -14.22
CA TYR A 587 32.57 1.70 -13.49
C TYR A 587 33.84 1.14 -12.82
N PHE A 588 35.03 1.42 -13.41
CA PHE A 588 36.31 1.13 -12.75
C PHE A 588 36.41 1.93 -11.45
N ILE A 589 36.15 3.24 -11.49
CA ILE A 589 36.21 4.09 -10.30
C ILE A 589 35.27 3.61 -9.18
N LEU A 590 34.05 3.23 -9.52
CA LEU A 590 33.13 2.64 -8.54
C LEU A 590 33.61 1.31 -7.98
N SER A 591 34.15 0.44 -8.84
CA SER A 591 34.69 -0.86 -8.43
C SER A 591 35.94 -0.71 -7.57
N ALA A 592 36.83 0.20 -7.92
CA ALA A 592 38.03 0.53 -7.16
C ALA A 592 37.68 1.14 -5.80
N ALA A 593 36.70 2.05 -5.76
CA ALA A 593 36.19 2.61 -4.52
C ALA A 593 35.67 1.51 -3.59
N ALA A 594 34.85 0.57 -4.12
CA ALA A 594 34.35 -0.55 -3.36
C ALA A 594 35.49 -1.42 -2.80
N GLY A 595 36.52 -1.69 -3.59
CA GLY A 595 37.72 -2.40 -3.15
C GLY A 595 38.49 -1.69 -2.05
N LEU A 596 38.53 -0.37 -2.04
CA LEU A 596 39.24 0.43 -1.04
C LEU A 596 38.49 0.48 0.30
N PHE A 597 37.18 0.63 0.31
CA PHE A 597 36.43 0.76 1.57
C PHE A 597 35.93 -0.57 2.15
N VAL A 598 36.01 -1.69 1.44
CA VAL A 598 35.47 -2.97 1.95
C VAL A 598 36.35 -3.54 3.07
N SER A 599 35.72 -4.08 4.10
CA SER A 599 36.43 -4.86 5.12
C SER A 599 36.59 -6.31 4.66
N GLY A 600 37.85 -6.78 4.52
CA GLY A 600 38.14 -8.17 4.15
C GLY A 600 37.81 -9.22 5.22
N LYS A 601 37.39 -8.84 6.42
CA LYS A 601 37.01 -9.73 7.52
C LYS A 601 35.50 -9.90 7.60
N LYS A 602 35.02 -11.12 7.85
CA LYS A 602 33.60 -11.40 8.08
C LYS A 602 33.07 -10.49 9.18
N GLY A 603 31.93 -9.82 8.91
CA GLY A 603 31.28 -8.90 9.82
C GLY A 603 29.74 -8.94 9.66
N PRO A 604 29.03 -8.01 10.30
CA PRO A 604 27.56 -7.91 10.22
C PRO A 604 27.03 -7.56 8.83
N VAL A 605 27.81 -6.99 7.93
CA VAL A 605 27.38 -6.76 6.55
C VAL A 605 27.23 -8.11 5.85
N ILE A 606 25.99 -8.42 5.45
CA ILE A 606 25.60 -9.70 4.85
C ILE A 606 25.82 -9.69 3.34
N ALA A 607 25.43 -8.58 2.69
CA ALA A 607 25.49 -8.44 1.24
C ALA A 607 25.51 -6.99 0.79
N ASN A 608 26.06 -6.75 -0.41
CA ASN A 608 25.77 -5.56 -1.19
C ASN A 608 24.34 -5.69 -1.73
N TYR A 609 23.50 -4.67 -1.47
CA TYR A 609 22.06 -4.73 -1.71
C TYR A 609 21.62 -3.89 -2.90
N GLY A 610 22.41 -2.90 -3.28
CA GLY A 610 22.12 -2.03 -4.41
C GLY A 610 23.03 -0.82 -4.55
N LEU A 611 22.81 -0.10 -5.61
CA LEU A 611 23.47 1.16 -5.95
C LEU A 611 22.42 2.17 -6.37
N GLU A 612 22.47 3.39 -5.82
CA GLU A 612 21.61 4.52 -6.16
C GLU A 612 22.45 5.74 -6.54
N ASN A 613 21.96 6.57 -7.44
CA ASN A 613 22.44 7.92 -7.70
C ASN A 613 23.96 8.04 -7.97
N ALA A 614 24.51 7.12 -8.79
CA ALA A 614 25.91 7.24 -9.20
C ALA A 614 26.10 8.36 -10.21
N SER A 615 27.05 9.28 -9.93
CA SER A 615 27.38 10.42 -10.78
C SER A 615 28.88 10.62 -10.85
N PHE A 616 29.38 10.93 -12.06
CA PHE A 616 30.78 11.24 -12.35
C PHE A 616 30.90 12.71 -12.67
N PHE A 617 31.74 13.44 -11.92
CA PHE A 617 31.85 14.89 -12.04
C PHE A 617 33.12 15.35 -12.78
N LYS A 618 34.19 14.57 -12.63
CA LYS A 618 35.49 14.86 -13.27
C LYS A 618 36.11 13.58 -13.79
N PRO A 619 36.82 13.62 -14.92
CA PRO A 619 37.60 12.50 -15.42
C PRO A 619 38.75 12.14 -14.47
N VAL A 620 39.05 10.86 -14.36
CA VAL A 620 40.22 10.32 -13.66
C VAL A 620 41.18 9.76 -14.70
N TYR A 621 42.42 10.18 -14.67
CA TYR A 621 43.47 9.78 -15.59
C TYR A 621 44.52 8.88 -14.92
N ALA A 622 45.27 8.15 -15.71
CA ALA A 622 46.46 7.48 -15.22
C ALA A 622 47.40 8.50 -14.56
N GLY A 623 47.85 8.21 -13.35
CA GLY A 623 48.66 9.12 -12.50
C GLY A 623 47.82 9.86 -11.44
N ASP A 624 46.50 9.90 -11.56
CA ASP A 624 45.65 10.47 -10.50
C ASP A 624 45.58 9.50 -9.32
N THR A 625 45.57 10.05 -8.11
CA THR A 625 45.42 9.27 -6.87
C THR A 625 44.01 9.52 -6.31
N ILE A 626 43.26 8.46 -6.09
CA ILE A 626 41.92 8.54 -5.55
C ILE A 626 41.88 8.11 -4.06
N THR A 627 41.13 8.84 -3.27
CA THR A 627 40.78 8.51 -1.88
C THR A 627 39.25 8.43 -1.78
N VAL A 628 38.75 7.55 -0.93
CA VAL A 628 37.30 7.32 -0.80
C VAL A 628 36.83 7.65 0.63
N TYR A 629 35.79 8.44 0.72
CA TYR A 629 35.03 8.64 1.94
C TYR A 629 33.75 7.82 1.84
N LEU A 630 33.52 6.97 2.84
CA LEU A 630 32.32 6.16 2.99
C LEU A 630 31.57 6.63 4.24
N THR A 631 30.37 7.18 4.09
CA THR A 631 29.61 7.77 5.21
C THR A 631 28.23 7.15 5.32
N ALA A 632 27.82 6.72 6.52
CA ALA A 632 26.47 6.20 6.78
C ALA A 632 25.42 7.31 6.55
N LYS A 633 24.63 7.16 5.49
CA LYS A 633 23.68 8.18 5.01
C LYS A 633 22.29 8.01 5.59
N GLU A 634 21.77 6.78 5.57
CA GLU A 634 20.39 6.47 5.97
C GLU A 634 20.30 5.03 6.47
N LYS A 635 19.42 4.79 7.43
CA LYS A 635 19.13 3.45 7.96
C LYS A 635 17.67 3.08 7.71
N ILE A 636 17.44 1.94 7.07
CA ILE A 636 16.11 1.43 6.78
C ILE A 636 15.91 0.12 7.54
N ASN A 637 15.03 0.14 8.53
CA ASN A 637 14.68 -1.06 9.28
C ASN A 637 13.83 -1.98 8.41
N LYS A 638 14.28 -3.21 8.18
CA LYS A 638 13.47 -4.23 7.48
C LYS A 638 12.81 -5.16 8.48
N GLY A 639 11.51 -5.43 8.26
CA GLY A 639 10.82 -6.53 8.94
C GLY A 639 11.38 -7.88 8.46
N VAL A 640 11.45 -8.86 9.34
CA VAL A 640 11.89 -10.21 9.00
C VAL A 640 10.78 -10.92 8.22
N LYS A 641 11.14 -11.53 7.07
CA LYS A 641 10.26 -12.41 6.30
C LYS A 641 10.89 -13.78 6.23
N GLY A 642 10.15 -14.81 6.65
CA GLY A 642 10.61 -16.21 6.58
C GLY A 642 11.89 -16.44 7.39
N ARG A 643 12.69 -17.41 6.94
CA ARG A 643 13.95 -17.85 7.57
C ARG A 643 15.15 -16.93 7.30
N ASN A 644 14.94 -15.64 7.17
CA ASN A 644 16.02 -14.69 6.88
C ASN A 644 16.64 -14.15 8.17
N ILE A 645 17.95 -13.90 8.11
CA ILE A 645 18.67 -13.25 9.21
C ILE A 645 18.04 -11.88 9.48
N PRO A 646 17.64 -11.56 10.72
CA PRO A 646 17.18 -10.23 11.09
C PRO A 646 18.17 -9.17 10.63
N SER A 647 17.73 -8.23 9.81
CA SER A 647 18.62 -7.28 9.16
C SER A 647 17.92 -5.95 8.87
N GLY A 648 18.71 -4.95 8.57
CA GLY A 648 18.28 -3.69 8.01
C GLY A 648 19.16 -3.29 6.83
N VAL A 649 18.73 -2.29 6.07
CA VAL A 649 19.55 -1.71 5.01
C VAL A 649 20.21 -0.44 5.53
N VAL A 650 21.51 -0.34 5.34
CA VAL A 650 22.24 0.92 5.54
C VAL A 650 22.62 1.45 4.16
N LYS A 651 22.24 2.69 3.88
CA LYS A 651 22.70 3.45 2.72
C LYS A 651 23.95 4.19 3.10
N TRP A 652 24.94 4.13 2.24
CA TRP A 652 26.23 4.75 2.44
C TRP A 652 26.50 5.74 1.31
N LEU A 653 26.79 6.99 1.65
CA LEU A 653 27.35 7.95 0.70
C LEU A 653 28.81 7.56 0.43
N VAL A 654 29.14 7.39 -0.83
CA VAL A 654 30.50 7.14 -1.32
C VAL A 654 30.95 8.39 -2.07
N GLU A 655 31.98 9.04 -1.59
CA GLU A 655 32.61 10.19 -2.24
C GLU A 655 34.04 9.81 -2.63
N VAL A 656 34.33 9.84 -3.92
CA VAL A 656 35.67 9.58 -4.43
C VAL A 656 36.28 10.93 -4.77
N VAL A 657 37.42 11.23 -4.16
CA VAL A 657 38.16 12.46 -4.39
C VAL A 657 39.52 12.17 -5.02
N ASN A 658 40.02 13.09 -5.83
CA ASN A 658 41.38 12.99 -6.36
C ASN A 658 42.40 13.68 -5.43
N GLN A 659 43.68 13.66 -5.79
CA GLN A 659 44.79 14.30 -5.04
C GLN A 659 44.70 15.82 -4.94
N ARG A 660 43.72 16.46 -5.55
CA ARG A 660 43.45 17.90 -5.49
C ARG A 660 42.21 18.21 -4.65
N ASP A 661 41.73 17.24 -3.88
CA ASP A 661 40.46 17.29 -3.11
C ASP A 661 39.23 17.59 -3.97
N GLU A 662 39.30 17.26 -5.28
CA GLU A 662 38.15 17.41 -6.16
C GLU A 662 37.33 16.13 -6.17
N ILE A 663 36.01 16.26 -5.97
CA ILE A 663 35.09 15.14 -6.09
C ILE A 663 35.04 14.67 -7.55
N VAL A 664 35.41 13.42 -7.79
CA VAL A 664 35.39 12.79 -9.12
C VAL A 664 34.17 11.90 -9.30
N CYS A 665 33.70 11.28 -8.23
CA CYS A 665 32.50 10.43 -8.26
C CYS A 665 31.77 10.52 -6.93
N VAL A 666 30.42 10.53 -7.00
CA VAL A 666 29.54 10.35 -5.83
C VAL A 666 28.56 9.25 -6.15
N ALA A 667 28.35 8.35 -5.19
CA ALA A 667 27.36 7.30 -5.29
C ALA A 667 26.72 7.01 -3.93
N THR A 668 25.56 6.39 -3.92
CA THR A 668 24.94 5.82 -2.71
C THR A 668 24.89 4.31 -2.86
N ILE A 669 25.65 3.58 -2.05
CA ILE A 669 25.57 2.12 -2.00
C ILE A 669 24.66 1.66 -0.88
N LEU A 670 24.03 0.52 -1.07
CA LEU A 670 23.15 -0.09 -0.09
C LEU A 670 23.75 -1.40 0.39
N THR A 671 23.84 -1.59 1.70
CA THR A 671 24.26 -2.87 2.27
C THR A 671 23.16 -3.45 3.16
N LEU A 672 23.00 -4.76 3.09
CA LEU A 672 22.19 -5.49 4.04
C LEU A 672 23.06 -5.79 5.28
N VAL A 673 22.63 -5.29 6.44
CA VAL A 673 23.40 -5.36 7.70
C VAL A 673 22.60 -6.15 8.72
N ALA A 674 23.23 -7.16 9.32
CA ALA A 674 22.61 -7.96 10.38
C ALA A 674 22.28 -7.09 11.61
N LYS A 675 21.15 -7.38 12.23
CA LYS A 675 20.76 -6.84 13.53
C LYS A 675 21.43 -7.61 14.67
N GLN A 676 21.67 -6.93 15.77
CA GLN A 676 22.00 -7.62 17.00
C GLN A 676 20.81 -8.49 17.40
N SER A 677 21.11 -9.75 17.75
CA SER A 677 20.07 -10.61 18.32
C SER A 677 19.62 -10.04 19.66
N PRO A 678 18.32 -9.78 19.86
CA PRO A 678 17.80 -9.34 21.17
C PRO A 678 17.82 -10.45 22.21
N PHE A 679 18.25 -11.66 21.80
CA PHE A 679 18.25 -12.86 22.62
C PHE A 679 19.64 -13.20 23.11
N LEU A 680 19.68 -13.69 24.35
CA LEU A 680 20.89 -14.18 24.97
C LEU A 680 21.63 -15.20 24.08
N GLU A 681 22.94 -15.11 24.05
CA GLU A 681 23.73 -16.22 23.51
C GLU A 681 23.74 -17.38 24.49
N LEU A 682 23.69 -18.63 23.98
CA LEU A 682 23.83 -19.85 24.78
C LEU A 682 25.30 -20.01 25.21
N ASN A 683 25.77 -19.06 26.01
CA ASN A 683 27.13 -19.00 26.50
C ASN A 683 27.13 -19.37 27.98
N ALA A 684 27.88 -20.43 28.33
CA ALA A 684 27.90 -20.94 29.70
C ALA A 684 28.31 -19.90 30.75
N LYS A 685 29.22 -18.97 30.41
CA LYS A 685 29.65 -17.90 31.36
C LYS A 685 28.54 -16.90 31.61
N GLU A 686 27.83 -16.47 30.52
CA GLU A 686 26.75 -15.50 30.63
C GLU A 686 25.53 -16.08 31.36
N ILE A 687 25.16 -17.32 31.04
CA ILE A 687 24.05 -18.01 31.73
C ILE A 687 24.37 -18.22 33.22
N GLN A 688 25.59 -18.67 33.55
CA GLN A 688 26.04 -18.83 34.94
C GLN A 688 25.98 -17.50 35.70
N LYS A 689 26.43 -16.40 35.10
CA LYS A 689 26.37 -15.06 35.71
C LYS A 689 24.95 -14.67 36.06
N ARG A 690 23.99 -14.90 35.17
CA ARG A 690 22.57 -14.59 35.42
C ARG A 690 21.97 -15.50 36.48
N LEU A 691 22.25 -16.81 36.44
CA LEU A 691 21.81 -17.74 37.48
C LEU A 691 22.35 -17.39 38.86
N ASN A 692 23.55 -16.82 38.95
CA ASN A 692 24.11 -16.38 40.22
C ASN A 692 23.29 -15.23 40.86
N GLY A 693 22.62 -14.41 40.02
CA GLY A 693 21.71 -13.37 40.49
C GLY A 693 20.33 -13.87 40.92
N LEU A 694 19.98 -15.14 40.68
CA LEU A 694 18.68 -15.71 41.01
C LEU A 694 18.73 -16.34 42.41
N ALA A 695 17.82 -15.97 43.30
CA ALA A 695 17.61 -16.54 44.63
C ALA A 695 16.17 -17.05 44.78
N ASP A 696 15.91 -17.89 45.78
CA ASP A 696 14.56 -18.40 46.04
C ASP A 696 13.54 -17.29 46.30
N CYS A 697 14.00 -16.15 46.81
CA CYS A 697 13.19 -14.97 47.09
C CYS A 697 13.12 -13.98 45.91
N THR A 698 13.72 -14.27 44.77
CA THR A 698 13.68 -13.36 43.62
C THR A 698 12.24 -13.25 43.10
N GLU A 699 11.72 -12.01 43.09
CA GLU A 699 10.37 -11.72 42.62
C GLU A 699 10.26 -11.82 41.09
N ARG A 700 9.20 -12.45 40.66
CA ARG A 700 8.87 -12.54 39.24
C ARG A 700 8.18 -11.27 38.75
N LYS A 701 8.49 -10.82 37.54
CA LYS A 701 7.83 -9.69 36.87
C LYS A 701 6.53 -10.09 36.16
N PHE A 702 6.42 -11.35 35.75
CA PHE A 702 5.24 -11.93 35.12
C PHE A 702 5.23 -13.47 35.25
N GLY A 703 4.08 -14.08 34.90
CA GLY A 703 3.89 -15.54 34.96
C GLY A 703 3.72 -16.08 36.38
N GLU A 704 3.72 -17.41 36.52
CA GLU A 704 3.39 -18.10 37.82
C GLU A 704 4.52 -18.92 38.40
N MET A 705 5.59 -19.23 37.67
CA MET A 705 6.71 -20.06 38.08
C MET A 705 7.47 -19.46 39.25
N THR A 706 7.94 -20.32 40.14
CA THR A 706 8.94 -19.96 41.14
C THR A 706 10.36 -19.96 40.52
N PRO A 707 11.39 -19.39 41.17
CA PRO A 707 12.75 -19.45 40.65
C PRO A 707 13.24 -20.86 40.33
N GLN A 708 12.97 -21.84 41.26
CA GLN A 708 13.34 -23.23 41.04
C GLN A 708 12.57 -23.87 39.91
N MET A 709 11.25 -23.67 39.80
CA MET A 709 10.43 -24.15 38.70
C MET A 709 10.95 -23.66 37.35
N MET A 710 11.31 -22.39 37.23
CA MET A 710 11.85 -21.81 36.02
C MET A 710 13.16 -22.48 35.60
N VAL A 711 14.07 -22.69 36.54
CA VAL A 711 15.38 -23.33 36.23
C VAL A 711 15.19 -24.78 35.80
N GLU A 712 14.28 -25.54 36.48
CA GLU A 712 13.96 -26.92 36.12
C GLU A 712 13.26 -27.01 34.76
N HIS A 713 12.40 -26.06 34.43
CA HIS A 713 11.74 -25.95 33.14
C HIS A 713 12.76 -25.68 32.01
N LEU A 714 13.69 -24.75 32.19
CA LEU A 714 14.74 -24.49 31.22
C LEU A 714 15.62 -25.72 31.02
N GLU A 715 15.96 -26.45 32.10
CA GLU A 715 16.74 -27.69 32.06
C GLU A 715 16.02 -28.78 31.24
N GLU A 716 14.76 -29.01 31.52
CA GLU A 716 13.94 -30.02 30.84
C GLU A 716 13.77 -29.73 29.33
N VAL A 717 13.39 -28.51 28.98
CA VAL A 717 13.22 -28.11 27.61
C VAL A 717 14.54 -28.18 26.83
N MET A 718 15.67 -27.85 27.47
CA MET A 718 16.97 -27.95 26.83
C MET A 718 17.38 -29.40 26.63
N ARG A 719 17.14 -30.30 27.61
CA ARG A 719 17.39 -31.73 27.50
C ARG A 719 16.58 -32.37 26.40
N ASN A 720 15.30 -31.96 26.26
CA ASN A 720 14.45 -32.40 25.17
C ASN A 720 14.97 -31.98 23.79
N GLY A 721 15.71 -30.87 23.71
CA GLY A 721 16.29 -30.34 22.49
C GLY A 721 17.38 -31.20 21.86
N PHE A 722 17.90 -32.22 22.54
CA PHE A 722 18.89 -33.17 22.02
C PHE A 722 18.59 -34.63 22.44
N SER A 723 17.37 -34.92 22.92
CA SER A 723 16.84 -36.24 23.16
C SER A 723 15.80 -36.65 22.11
N LYS A 724 15.51 -37.95 22.00
CA LYS A 724 14.48 -38.42 21.08
C LYS A 724 13.11 -38.37 21.78
N LEU A 725 12.28 -37.42 21.37
CA LEU A 725 10.86 -37.42 21.68
C LEU A 725 10.08 -38.15 20.58
N ASP A 726 9.06 -38.92 20.93
CA ASP A 726 8.18 -39.54 19.95
C ASP A 726 7.11 -38.56 19.50
N PRO A 727 7.07 -38.21 18.20
CA PRO A 727 6.04 -37.29 17.68
C PRO A 727 4.60 -37.76 17.94
N SER A 728 4.37 -39.06 18.07
CA SER A 728 3.03 -39.63 18.30
C SER A 728 2.44 -39.28 19.70
N ASP A 729 3.28 -38.86 20.64
CA ASP A 729 2.85 -38.43 21.96
C ASP A 729 2.23 -37.03 21.97
N PHE A 730 2.24 -36.30 20.85
CA PHE A 730 1.82 -34.91 20.75
C PHE A 730 0.76 -34.69 19.68
N PRO A 731 -0.13 -33.67 19.84
CA PRO A 731 -1.13 -33.33 18.84
C PRO A 731 -0.48 -32.93 17.51
N GLU A 732 -1.03 -33.42 16.40
CA GLU A 732 -0.60 -33.08 15.07
C GLU A 732 -0.92 -31.60 14.76
N ILE A 733 0.08 -30.88 14.23
CA ILE A 733 -0.06 -29.48 13.83
C ILE A 733 -0.10 -29.43 12.29
N PRO A 734 -1.13 -28.80 11.68
CA PRO A 734 -1.22 -28.67 10.22
C PRO A 734 0.06 -28.05 9.62
N ALA A 735 0.48 -28.56 8.46
CA ALA A 735 1.77 -28.21 7.81
C ALA A 735 1.94 -26.68 7.61
N GLU A 736 0.88 -25.99 7.13
CA GLU A 736 0.91 -24.53 6.94
C GLU A 736 1.15 -23.76 8.25
N LYS A 737 0.55 -24.23 9.34
CA LYS A 737 0.75 -23.63 10.67
C LYS A 737 2.13 -23.95 11.21
N MET A 738 2.67 -25.12 10.91
CA MET A 738 4.02 -25.54 11.29
C MET A 738 5.06 -24.64 10.64
N GLU A 739 4.94 -24.37 9.35
CA GLU A 739 5.86 -23.48 8.64
C GLU A 739 5.88 -22.06 9.27
N LEU A 740 4.72 -21.51 9.59
CA LEU A 740 4.62 -20.19 10.27
C LEU A 740 5.28 -20.21 11.66
N LEU A 741 5.15 -21.31 12.41
CA LEU A 741 5.76 -21.45 13.73
C LEU A 741 7.29 -21.57 13.63
N GLN A 742 7.79 -22.29 12.64
CA GLN A 742 9.23 -22.39 12.39
C GLN A 742 9.81 -21.07 11.89
N ASP A 743 9.13 -20.35 11.02
CA ASP A 743 9.54 -19.02 10.58
C ASP A 743 9.62 -18.03 11.74
N TRP A 744 8.72 -18.13 12.73
CA TRP A 744 8.76 -17.29 13.93
C TRP A 744 10.07 -17.46 14.72
N ILE A 745 10.73 -18.64 14.69
CA ILE A 745 12.00 -18.88 15.38
C ILE A 745 13.08 -17.91 14.88
N TYR A 746 13.08 -17.59 13.59
CA TYR A 746 14.07 -16.69 12.98
C TYR A 746 13.78 -15.20 13.19
N THR A 747 12.59 -14.82 13.69
CA THR A 747 12.23 -13.42 13.92
C THR A 747 12.94 -12.84 15.16
N ASP A 748 12.86 -11.52 15.36
CA ASP A 748 13.26 -10.82 16.58
C ASP A 748 12.12 -10.72 17.61
N GLN A 749 10.98 -11.37 17.35
CA GLN A 749 9.83 -11.37 18.25
C GLN A 749 10.11 -12.20 19.50
N LYS A 750 9.82 -11.61 20.67
CA LYS A 750 9.90 -12.28 21.96
C LYS A 750 8.74 -13.24 22.18
N ILE A 751 8.96 -14.23 23.07
CA ILE A 751 7.87 -15.07 23.58
C ILE A 751 6.92 -14.17 24.40
N ARG A 752 5.62 -14.27 24.13
CA ARG A 752 4.63 -13.48 24.87
C ARG A 752 4.55 -13.93 26.32
N PRO A 753 4.44 -13.00 27.29
CA PRO A 753 4.13 -13.37 28.68
C PRO A 753 2.85 -14.21 28.75
N GLY A 754 2.87 -15.29 29.55
CA GLY A 754 1.73 -16.20 29.69
C GLY A 754 1.56 -17.24 28.57
N ALA A 755 2.54 -17.39 27.66
CA ALA A 755 2.55 -18.49 26.70
C ALA A 755 2.63 -19.84 27.46
N LYS A 756 1.63 -20.71 27.26
CA LYS A 756 1.55 -22.02 27.93
C LYS A 756 2.52 -23.02 27.27
N TYR A 757 3.13 -23.84 28.12
CA TYR A 757 3.96 -24.96 27.68
C TYR A 757 3.08 -26.14 27.25
N PRO A 758 3.27 -26.73 26.06
CA PRO A 758 2.34 -27.71 25.48
C PRO A 758 2.21 -29.03 26.28
N MET A 759 3.14 -29.31 27.16
CA MET A 759 3.19 -30.56 27.93
C MET A 759 2.47 -30.47 29.28
N LEU A 760 1.91 -29.32 29.63
CA LEU A 760 1.18 -29.17 30.90
C LEU A 760 -0.31 -29.04 30.63
N ALA A 761 -1.13 -29.79 31.39
CA ALA A 761 -2.58 -29.62 31.36
C ALA A 761 -2.99 -28.25 31.92
N GLU A 762 -4.21 -27.82 31.61
CA GLU A 762 -4.68 -26.49 32.01
C GLU A 762 -4.79 -26.40 33.53
N GLY A 763 -3.99 -25.52 34.13
CA GLY A 763 -3.94 -25.32 35.59
C GLY A 763 -2.92 -26.17 36.36
N GLU A 764 -2.16 -27.04 35.68
CA GLU A 764 -1.10 -27.80 36.33
C GLU A 764 0.21 -27.00 36.41
N MET A 765 0.87 -27.09 37.57
CA MET A 765 2.22 -26.54 37.75
C MET A 765 3.25 -27.67 37.67
N PRO A 766 4.46 -27.44 37.15
CA PRO A 766 5.50 -28.46 37.08
C PRO A 766 5.86 -28.99 38.43
N THR A 767 5.95 -30.30 38.58
CA THR A 767 6.44 -30.94 39.81
C THR A 767 7.96 -30.73 39.91
N LEU A 768 8.43 -30.26 41.04
CA LEU A 768 9.86 -30.06 41.30
C LEU A 768 10.59 -31.42 41.30
N ARG A 769 11.68 -31.51 40.55
CA ARG A 769 12.52 -32.69 40.38
C ARG A 769 13.76 -32.69 41.22
N PHE A 770 14.26 -31.51 41.60
CA PHE A 770 15.46 -31.34 42.38
C PHE A 770 15.15 -30.85 43.78
N LYS A 771 16.08 -31.13 44.74
CA LYS A 771 15.86 -30.83 46.16
C LYS A 771 15.77 -29.34 46.45
N ASN A 772 16.44 -28.51 45.69
CA ASN A 772 16.49 -27.06 45.90
C ASN A 772 16.99 -26.35 44.63
N LEU A 773 16.87 -25.01 44.62
CA LEU A 773 17.29 -24.15 43.51
C LEU A 773 18.78 -24.31 43.15
N ALA A 774 19.67 -24.54 44.16
CA ALA A 774 21.09 -24.70 43.89
C ALA A 774 21.37 -25.95 43.06
N GLN A 775 20.73 -27.07 43.39
CA GLN A 775 20.84 -28.31 42.62
C GLN A 775 20.22 -28.16 41.22
N ALA A 776 19.08 -27.48 41.12
CA ALA A 776 18.46 -27.20 39.83
C ALA A 776 19.39 -26.39 38.88
N LYS A 777 20.06 -25.35 39.39
CA LYS A 777 21.04 -24.55 38.65
C LYS A 777 22.23 -25.39 38.19
N GLU A 778 22.76 -26.25 39.06
CA GLU A 778 23.89 -27.12 38.72
C GLU A 778 23.53 -28.08 37.56
N ASN A 779 22.33 -28.68 37.63
CA ASN A 779 21.85 -29.56 36.57
C ASN A 779 21.57 -28.81 35.26
N LEU A 780 20.99 -27.61 35.29
CA LEU A 780 20.82 -26.78 34.10
C LEU A 780 22.18 -26.49 33.43
N MET A 781 23.19 -26.12 34.23
CA MET A 781 24.53 -25.86 33.69
C MET A 781 25.22 -27.11 33.12
N GLN A 782 24.95 -28.26 33.73
CA GLN A 782 25.44 -29.53 33.19
C GLN A 782 24.73 -29.88 31.87
N THR A 783 23.42 -29.76 31.81
CA THR A 783 22.64 -30.00 30.59
C THR A 783 23.04 -29.04 29.46
N LEU A 784 23.33 -27.76 29.75
CA LEU A 784 23.85 -26.81 28.78
C LEU A 784 25.19 -27.25 28.18
N LYS A 785 26.09 -27.76 29.02
CA LYS A 785 27.39 -28.29 28.53
C LYS A 785 27.19 -29.51 27.63
N GLU A 786 26.32 -30.44 28.02
CA GLU A 786 25.97 -31.62 27.26
C GLU A 786 25.35 -31.25 25.88
N TYR A 787 24.43 -30.30 25.87
CA TYR A 787 23.81 -29.74 24.67
C TYR A 787 24.87 -29.17 23.71
N LEU A 788 25.77 -28.32 24.20
CA LEU A 788 26.81 -27.69 23.38
C LEU A 788 27.81 -28.70 22.82
N ILE A 789 28.16 -29.75 23.60
CA ILE A 789 29.02 -30.85 23.16
C ILE A 789 28.29 -31.68 22.10
N TYR A 790 27.03 -32.07 22.35
CA TYR A 790 26.24 -32.89 21.44
C TYR A 790 26.14 -32.28 20.04
N TYR A 791 25.75 -30.99 19.93
CA TYR A 791 25.64 -30.35 18.62
C TYR A 791 26.96 -29.93 17.97
N ARG A 792 28.06 -29.92 18.73
CA ARG A 792 29.41 -29.82 18.16
C ARG A 792 29.82 -31.12 17.47
N GLU A 793 29.45 -32.25 18.08
CA GLU A 793 29.79 -33.60 17.57
C GLU A 793 28.81 -34.08 16.49
N ASN A 794 27.55 -33.57 16.53
CA ASN A 794 26.48 -33.92 15.62
C ASN A 794 25.87 -32.67 14.97
N PRO A 795 26.61 -31.97 14.06
CA PRO A 795 26.16 -30.68 13.52
C PRO A 795 24.90 -30.77 12.64
N ASP A 796 24.61 -31.92 12.07
CA ASP A 796 23.46 -32.15 11.21
C ASP A 796 22.29 -32.86 11.93
N ALA A 797 22.36 -33.00 13.25
CA ALA A 797 21.28 -33.65 14.02
C ALA A 797 20.00 -32.82 13.99
N GLU A 798 18.89 -33.51 13.82
CA GLU A 798 17.54 -32.96 13.90
C GLU A 798 16.77 -33.62 15.04
N HIS A 799 16.00 -32.80 15.81
CA HIS A 799 15.18 -33.27 16.92
C HIS A 799 13.77 -32.71 16.84
N PHE A 800 12.81 -33.54 17.26
CA PHE A 800 11.42 -33.12 17.33
C PHE A 800 11.18 -32.22 18.54
N HIS A 801 10.49 -31.11 18.31
CA HIS A 801 10.01 -30.18 19.34
C HIS A 801 8.48 -30.13 19.32
N PRO A 802 7.78 -30.31 20.46
CA PRO A 802 6.32 -30.45 20.51
C PRO A 802 5.51 -29.31 19.87
N ARG A 803 6.07 -28.11 19.83
CA ARG A 803 5.40 -26.92 19.25
C ARG A 803 5.88 -26.56 17.84
N PHE A 804 7.10 -26.91 17.49
CA PHE A 804 7.77 -26.43 16.27
C PHE A 804 8.13 -27.55 15.30
N GLY A 805 7.74 -28.80 15.60
CA GLY A 805 8.08 -29.94 14.76
C GLY A 805 9.56 -30.26 14.76
N THR A 806 10.06 -30.85 13.69
CA THR A 806 11.47 -31.21 13.57
C THR A 806 12.32 -29.95 13.36
N LEU A 807 13.29 -29.75 14.23
CA LEU A 807 14.22 -28.61 14.24
C LEU A 807 15.65 -29.11 14.02
N ASN A 808 16.38 -28.43 13.13
CA ASN A 808 17.82 -28.58 13.01
C ASN A 808 18.56 -27.81 14.11
N LYS A 809 19.88 -27.97 14.16
CA LYS A 809 20.75 -27.30 15.16
C LYS A 809 20.52 -25.78 15.26
N GLU A 810 20.49 -25.08 14.10
CA GLU A 810 20.33 -23.62 14.08
C GLU A 810 18.99 -23.20 14.67
N MET A 811 17.91 -23.83 14.28
CA MET A 811 16.57 -23.55 14.76
C MET A 811 16.46 -23.85 16.25
N MET A 812 17.03 -24.95 16.71
CA MET A 812 17.02 -25.35 18.12
C MET A 812 17.79 -24.33 18.97
N GLU A 813 18.96 -23.91 18.52
CA GLU A 813 19.76 -22.90 19.19
C GLU A 813 19.01 -21.55 19.29
N LEU A 814 18.43 -21.06 18.18
CA LEU A 814 17.66 -19.83 18.15
C LEU A 814 16.43 -19.91 19.07
N PHE A 815 15.73 -21.03 19.10
CA PHE A 815 14.63 -21.25 20.02
C PHE A 815 15.10 -21.17 21.48
N HIS A 816 16.15 -21.87 21.87
CA HIS A 816 16.66 -21.84 23.24
C HIS A 816 17.14 -20.44 23.62
N ARG A 817 17.78 -19.69 22.72
CA ARG A 817 18.16 -18.29 22.98
C ARG A 817 16.94 -17.43 23.34
N LYS A 818 15.84 -17.55 22.59
CA LYS A 818 14.57 -16.86 22.88
C LYS A 818 13.99 -17.31 24.23
N HIS A 819 14.01 -18.60 24.48
CA HIS A 819 13.41 -19.21 25.66
C HIS A 819 14.14 -18.82 26.94
N PHE A 820 15.46 -18.86 26.95
CA PHE A 820 16.27 -18.41 28.07
C PHE A 820 16.11 -16.91 28.32
N THR A 821 16.09 -16.10 27.26
CA THR A 821 15.84 -14.65 27.39
C THR A 821 14.50 -14.38 28.04
N HIS A 822 13.43 -15.04 27.60
CA HIS A 822 12.08 -14.89 28.16
C HIS A 822 12.05 -15.18 29.66
N HIS A 823 12.64 -16.30 30.08
CA HIS A 823 12.60 -16.70 31.46
C HIS A 823 13.57 -15.91 32.39
N PHE A 824 14.69 -15.47 31.87
CA PHE A 824 15.53 -14.55 32.64
C PHE A 824 14.88 -13.17 32.78
N GLU A 825 14.24 -12.64 31.74
CA GLU A 825 13.46 -11.40 31.84
C GLU A 825 12.28 -11.54 32.83
N GLN A 826 11.69 -12.73 32.94
CA GLN A 826 10.64 -13.03 33.92
C GLN A 826 11.08 -12.76 35.38
N PHE A 827 12.35 -12.95 35.68
CA PHE A 827 12.92 -12.70 37.00
C PHE A 827 13.85 -11.47 37.05
N GLY A 828 13.89 -10.68 35.99
CA GLY A 828 14.65 -9.44 35.92
C GLY A 828 16.17 -9.62 35.85
N LEU A 829 16.61 -10.75 35.28
CA LEU A 829 18.00 -11.18 35.15
C LEU A 829 18.60 -10.83 33.81
#